data_1880c4d0f3f17be3cd609ca6aad21c0e
#
_entry.id   1880c4d0f3f17be3cd609ca6aad21c0e
#
_cell.length_a   1.000
_cell.length_b   1.000
_cell.length_c   1.000
_cell.angle_alpha   90.00
_cell.angle_beta   90.00
_cell.angle_gamma   90.00
#
_symmetry.space_group_name_H-M   'P 1'
#
loop_
_entity.id
_entity.type
_entity.pdbx_description
1 polymer ?
#
loop_
_entity_poly.entity_id
_entity_poly.type
_entity_poly.pdbx_seq_one_letter_code
_entity_poly.pdbx_strand_id
1 'polypeptide(L)'
;NSNSASHNVLVNSALPAVTINAVATDDIINAAESGNAQTISGQVTGAAAGDTVTVTLGGNTYTATVQANLSWSVSVPAADIQAIGNGSLTVNASVTNVVGNTGNGSRDITIDANLPGLRVDTVAGDDVINSIEHNQALVITGSSSGLTAGTALTVEINNVTYGATVLADGTWSLGIPAADVSNWPAGTVDITVSGTNSAGTTSTITHPVTVDLAGVAITINTLSGDDVINAVEKGETLVVSGSTSGVEAGQTVTVTFGGKNYTTTVESNGSWTVNVPPADLAALPDGAGNVQASVSNINGNSAQADRAYSVDATAPLVTINTIASDDILNAAEAGSALTISGTSTAEAGQTVTVTLNGVNYSGNVQADGSWSVSVPTGDLANLTASPYTVSAAVSDKAGNPASATHNLTVDLAAPVVTINTVAGDDIINATEHAQAQIISGSATGATTGNTVSVTIGTTTYTTVLDANGNWSIGVPASVISALAQGDVTITATVTDSAGNSGTASHTVTVALGAPVLAINTIAVDDIINATEKGADLAISGSSNQPAGTQITVTLNGQNYTTTADASGNWSVTVPASRVSALGEATYTVTAAATDSDGNSGSASHNVQVNTALPGVTINVVATDDIINAAEAGVDQTISGQVTGATAGDTVTVTLGGATYTATVQANLSWSVDVPAAALQALGNGELTISASVTNSVGNTGNGTREITIDANLPGLRVDTVAGDDV
;
A
#
# COMPACT_ATOMS: atom_id res chain seq x y z
N ASN A 1 -71.85 -8.98 -138.88
CA ASN A 1 -72.16 -9.57 -137.61
C ASN A 1 -71.11 -9.23 -136.57
N SER A 2 -71.46 -8.29 -135.82
CA SER A 2 -70.58 -7.88 -134.68
C SER A 2 -71.06 -8.62 -133.41
N ASN A 3 -70.31 -9.47 -132.92
CA ASN A 3 -70.54 -10.01 -131.60
C ASN A 3 -69.76 -9.18 -130.55
N SER A 4 -70.48 -8.49 -129.82
CA SER A 4 -69.94 -7.78 -128.64
C SER A 4 -70.03 -8.76 -127.45
N ALA A 5 -68.95 -9.10 -126.90
CA ALA A 5 -68.90 -9.76 -125.62
C ALA A 5 -68.72 -8.71 -124.58
N SER A 6 -69.59 -8.64 -123.65
CA SER A 6 -69.45 -7.80 -122.45
C SER A 6 -68.86 -8.65 -121.34
N HIS A 7 -67.86 -8.14 -120.75
CA HIS A 7 -67.27 -8.77 -119.58
C HIS A 7 -67.56 -7.82 -118.36
N ASN A 8 -68.19 -8.39 -117.38
CA ASN A 8 -68.40 -7.69 -116.13
C ASN A 8 -67.16 -7.66 -115.30
N VAL A 9 -66.58 -6.55 -115.19
CA VAL A 9 -65.47 -6.36 -114.26
C VAL A 9 -66.09 -5.90 -112.94
N LEU A 10 -65.97 -6.72 -112.00
CA LEU A 10 -66.34 -6.33 -110.62
C LEU A 10 -65.21 -5.46 -110.03
N VAL A 11 -65.47 -4.19 -109.83
CA VAL A 11 -64.53 -3.33 -109.20
C VAL A 11 -64.82 -3.34 -107.66
N ASN A 12 -64.01 -3.94 -106.87
CA ASN A 12 -64.05 -3.89 -105.42
C ASN A 12 -62.97 -2.95 -104.97
N SER A 13 -63.33 -1.71 -104.61
CA SER A 13 -62.40 -0.69 -104.09
C SER A 13 -62.50 -0.52 -102.58
N ALA A 14 -63.27 -1.40 -101.94
CA ALA A 14 -63.33 -1.36 -100.48
C ALA A 14 -62.02 -1.80 -99.83
N LEU A 15 -61.45 -0.92 -99.09
CA LEU A 15 -60.22 -1.27 -98.36
C LEU A 15 -60.58 -2.13 -97.14
N PRO A 16 -59.88 -3.21 -96.94
CA PRO A 16 -60.02 -3.91 -95.66
C PRO A 16 -59.64 -2.96 -94.52
N ALA A 17 -60.17 -3.17 -93.33
CA ALA A 17 -59.78 -2.47 -92.15
C ALA A 17 -59.10 -3.44 -91.19
N VAL A 18 -58.02 -3.00 -90.53
CA VAL A 18 -57.30 -3.75 -89.56
C VAL A 18 -57.34 -2.97 -88.27
N THR A 19 -57.73 -3.61 -87.21
CA THR A 19 -57.61 -3.08 -85.86
C THR A 19 -56.54 -3.83 -85.09
N ILE A 20 -55.94 -3.14 -84.17
CA ILE A 20 -54.93 -3.69 -83.24
C ILE A 20 -55.48 -3.56 -81.83
N ASN A 21 -55.54 -4.66 -81.10
CA ASN A 21 -55.93 -4.69 -79.70
C ASN A 21 -54.85 -4.07 -78.87
N ALA A 22 -55.12 -3.76 -77.60
CA ALA A 22 -54.13 -3.34 -76.65
C ALA A 22 -52.96 -4.43 -76.56
N VAL A 23 -51.74 -3.98 -76.71
CA VAL A 23 -50.55 -4.79 -76.55
C VAL A 23 -50.15 -4.77 -75.06
N ALA A 24 -49.73 -5.88 -74.53
CA ALA A 24 -49.37 -5.99 -73.11
C ALA A 24 -50.50 -5.50 -72.16
N THR A 25 -51.76 -5.51 -72.62
CA THR A 25 -52.97 -5.13 -71.92
C THR A 25 -53.21 -3.61 -71.80
N ASP A 26 -52.24 -2.75 -71.80
CA ASP A 26 -52.33 -1.30 -71.57
C ASP A 26 -51.52 -0.45 -72.58
N ASP A 27 -50.92 -1.08 -73.60
CA ASP A 27 -50.04 -0.49 -74.60
C ASP A 27 -48.68 -0.02 -74.08
N ILE A 28 -48.33 -0.50 -72.90
CA ILE A 28 -46.95 -0.30 -72.29
C ILE A 28 -46.32 -1.65 -72.11
N ILE A 29 -45.21 -1.89 -72.77
CA ILE A 29 -44.43 -3.10 -72.55
C ILE A 29 -43.40 -2.79 -71.49
N ASN A 30 -43.67 -3.20 -70.26
CA ASN A 30 -42.80 -3.00 -69.10
C ASN A 30 -41.63 -4.00 -69.06
N ALA A 31 -40.75 -3.91 -68.05
CA ALA A 31 -39.57 -4.76 -67.96
C ALA A 31 -39.89 -6.29 -67.89
N ALA A 32 -40.93 -6.65 -67.16
CA ALA A 32 -41.33 -8.06 -67.05
C ALA A 32 -41.90 -8.59 -68.37
N GLU A 33 -42.65 -7.76 -69.04
CA GLU A 33 -43.26 -8.08 -70.29
C GLU A 33 -42.26 -8.06 -71.43
N SER A 34 -41.28 -7.18 -71.43
CA SER A 34 -40.19 -7.14 -72.42
C SER A 34 -39.31 -8.38 -72.40
N GLY A 35 -39.31 -9.07 -71.26
CA GLY A 35 -38.63 -10.38 -71.10
C GLY A 35 -39.39 -11.56 -71.64
N ASN A 36 -40.64 -11.34 -72.12
CA ASN A 36 -41.50 -12.38 -72.67
C ASN A 36 -41.94 -12.00 -74.09
N ALA A 37 -42.29 -13.02 -74.87
CA ALA A 37 -42.85 -12.79 -76.16
C ALA A 37 -44.19 -12.05 -76.06
N GLN A 38 -44.34 -10.95 -76.83
CA GLN A 38 -45.57 -10.17 -76.81
C GLN A 38 -46.49 -10.61 -77.93
N THR A 39 -47.80 -10.75 -77.59
CA THR A 39 -48.80 -11.11 -78.62
C THR A 39 -49.47 -9.83 -79.11
N ILE A 40 -49.24 -9.51 -80.35
CA ILE A 40 -50.00 -8.43 -81.02
C ILE A 40 -51.12 -9.11 -81.73
N SER A 41 -52.35 -8.63 -81.46
CA SER A 41 -53.53 -9.24 -82.00
C SER A 41 -54.57 -8.16 -82.47
N GLY A 42 -55.58 -8.58 -83.23
CA GLY A 42 -56.61 -7.69 -83.63
C GLY A 42 -57.68 -8.36 -84.42
N GLN A 43 -58.49 -7.53 -85.14
CA GLN A 43 -59.55 -7.96 -85.98
C GLN A 43 -59.37 -7.33 -87.37
N VAL A 44 -59.83 -8.02 -88.40
CA VAL A 44 -59.90 -7.48 -89.75
C VAL A 44 -61.33 -7.51 -90.23
N THR A 45 -61.67 -6.53 -91.07
CA THR A 45 -62.93 -6.54 -91.84
C THR A 45 -62.62 -6.31 -93.31
N GLY A 46 -63.37 -6.93 -94.20
CA GLY A 46 -63.12 -6.80 -95.67
C GLY A 46 -61.95 -7.62 -96.17
N ALA A 47 -61.39 -8.51 -95.35
CA ALA A 47 -60.39 -9.54 -95.64
C ALA A 47 -61.01 -10.92 -95.39
N ALA A 48 -60.41 -11.99 -95.84
CA ALA A 48 -60.90 -13.36 -95.67
C ALA A 48 -60.02 -14.15 -94.73
N ALA A 49 -60.56 -15.17 -94.11
CA ALA A 49 -59.77 -16.15 -93.37
C ALA A 49 -58.65 -16.79 -94.32
N GLY A 50 -57.41 -16.81 -93.84
CA GLY A 50 -56.26 -17.24 -94.64
C GLY A 50 -55.43 -16.05 -95.18
N ASP A 51 -55.97 -14.85 -95.28
CA ASP A 51 -55.21 -13.66 -95.69
C ASP A 51 -54.11 -13.37 -94.67
N THR A 52 -53.06 -12.74 -95.17
CA THR A 52 -51.91 -12.43 -94.33
C THR A 52 -51.95 -11.03 -93.82
N VAL A 53 -51.94 -10.88 -92.51
CA VAL A 53 -51.71 -9.60 -91.88
C VAL A 53 -50.21 -9.42 -91.67
N THR A 54 -49.64 -8.36 -92.16
CA THR A 54 -48.25 -7.97 -91.97
C THR A 54 -48.24 -6.91 -90.87
N VAL A 55 -47.50 -7.25 -89.83
CA VAL A 55 -47.34 -6.34 -88.61
C VAL A 55 -45.88 -5.84 -88.56
N THR A 56 -45.73 -4.55 -88.50
CA THR A 56 -44.43 -3.93 -88.33
C THR A 56 -44.32 -3.25 -86.95
N LEU A 57 -43.22 -3.58 -86.24
CA LEU A 57 -42.86 -3.00 -84.98
C LEU A 57 -41.35 -2.78 -84.89
N GLY A 58 -40.90 -1.61 -84.62
CA GLY A 58 -39.51 -1.27 -84.47
C GLY A 58 -38.64 -1.60 -85.69
N GLY A 59 -39.21 -1.54 -86.90
CA GLY A 59 -38.55 -1.87 -88.14
C GLY A 59 -38.57 -3.37 -88.51
N ASN A 60 -38.95 -4.25 -87.58
CA ASN A 60 -39.14 -5.68 -87.86
C ASN A 60 -40.54 -5.96 -88.38
N THR A 61 -40.66 -6.97 -89.20
CA THR A 61 -41.91 -7.43 -89.88
C THR A 61 -42.31 -8.82 -89.44
N TYR A 62 -43.52 -8.96 -89.00
CA TYR A 62 -44.10 -10.21 -88.52
C TYR A 62 -45.37 -10.51 -89.40
N THR A 63 -45.72 -11.70 -89.58
CA THR A 63 -46.89 -12.07 -90.30
C THR A 63 -47.83 -12.96 -89.52
N ALA A 64 -49.14 -12.65 -89.59
CA ALA A 64 -50.18 -13.44 -88.97
C ALA A 64 -51.18 -13.85 -90.04
N THR A 65 -51.80 -14.99 -89.81
CA THR A 65 -52.86 -15.46 -90.68
C THR A 65 -54.23 -15.08 -90.12
N VAL A 66 -55.12 -14.47 -90.92
CA VAL A 66 -56.51 -14.16 -90.53
C VAL A 66 -57.26 -15.43 -90.22
N GLN A 67 -57.83 -15.59 -89.07
CA GLN A 67 -58.57 -16.75 -88.62
C GLN A 67 -60.03 -16.71 -89.13
N ALA A 68 -60.76 -17.84 -89.00
CA ALA A 68 -62.16 -17.92 -89.43
C ALA A 68 -63.08 -16.96 -88.77
N ASN A 69 -62.81 -16.47 -87.61
CA ASN A 69 -63.52 -15.43 -86.83
C ASN A 69 -63.06 -13.96 -87.16
N LEU A 70 -62.19 -13.84 -88.17
CA LEU A 70 -61.55 -12.61 -88.62
C LEU A 70 -60.56 -12.01 -87.61
N SER A 71 -60.19 -12.72 -86.57
CA SER A 71 -59.09 -12.34 -85.71
C SER A 71 -57.76 -12.68 -86.31
N TRP A 72 -56.74 -12.03 -85.88
CA TRP A 72 -55.38 -12.28 -86.15
C TRP A 72 -54.46 -12.13 -84.90
N SER A 73 -53.42 -12.85 -84.79
CA SER A 73 -52.43 -12.67 -83.78
C SER A 73 -51.06 -13.09 -84.24
N VAL A 74 -50.04 -12.40 -83.77
CA VAL A 74 -48.66 -12.70 -84.00
C VAL A 74 -47.92 -12.59 -82.74
N SER A 75 -46.97 -13.49 -82.51
CA SER A 75 -46.06 -13.41 -81.35
C SER A 75 -44.79 -12.70 -81.81
N VAL A 76 -44.45 -11.62 -81.08
CA VAL A 76 -43.19 -10.90 -81.24
C VAL A 76 -42.22 -11.44 -80.16
N PRO A 77 -41.09 -12.00 -80.54
CA PRO A 77 -40.15 -12.57 -79.61
C PRO A 77 -39.61 -11.56 -78.66
N ALA A 78 -39.34 -11.97 -77.38
CA ALA A 78 -38.76 -11.11 -76.38
C ALA A 78 -37.45 -10.43 -76.81
N ALA A 79 -36.61 -11.20 -77.55
CA ALA A 79 -35.35 -10.69 -78.07
C ALA A 79 -35.54 -9.48 -79.01
N ASP A 80 -36.61 -9.50 -79.83
CA ASP A 80 -36.92 -8.38 -80.71
C ASP A 80 -37.41 -7.19 -80.02
N ILE A 81 -38.25 -7.35 -78.97
CA ILE A 81 -38.73 -6.27 -78.08
C ILE A 81 -37.54 -5.61 -77.37
N GLN A 82 -36.64 -6.44 -76.83
CA GLN A 82 -35.44 -5.94 -76.16
C GLN A 82 -34.47 -5.24 -77.12
N ALA A 83 -34.36 -5.69 -78.37
CA ALA A 83 -33.52 -5.08 -79.39
C ALA A 83 -34.04 -3.71 -79.86
N ILE A 84 -35.36 -3.49 -79.83
CA ILE A 84 -35.97 -2.19 -80.12
C ILE A 84 -35.61 -1.16 -79.06
N GLY A 85 -35.55 -1.58 -77.79
CA GLY A 85 -35.24 -0.70 -76.64
C GLY A 85 -36.43 0.19 -76.24
N ASN A 86 -36.19 0.98 -75.20
CA ASN A 86 -37.24 1.85 -74.64
C ASN A 86 -37.62 3.02 -75.57
N GLY A 87 -38.87 3.33 -75.64
CA GLY A 87 -39.41 4.46 -76.38
C GLY A 87 -40.87 4.25 -76.85
N SER A 88 -41.44 5.31 -77.32
CA SER A 88 -42.75 5.25 -77.90
C SER A 88 -42.67 4.79 -79.39
N LEU A 89 -43.49 3.86 -79.77
CA LEU A 89 -43.49 3.16 -81.06
C LEU A 89 -44.93 3.07 -81.59
N THR A 90 -45.04 3.00 -82.88
CA THR A 90 -46.31 2.67 -83.54
C THR A 90 -46.25 1.27 -84.09
N VAL A 91 -47.10 0.40 -83.62
CA VAL A 91 -47.38 -0.87 -84.27
C VAL A 91 -48.22 -0.59 -85.49
N ASN A 92 -47.75 -1.03 -86.67
CA ASN A 92 -48.55 -0.92 -87.86
C ASN A 92 -48.94 -2.35 -88.34
N ALA A 93 -50.19 -2.48 -88.70
CA ALA A 93 -50.66 -3.75 -89.30
C ALA A 93 -51.34 -3.44 -90.64
N SER A 94 -51.04 -4.24 -91.57
CA SER A 94 -51.69 -4.18 -92.95
C SER A 94 -52.20 -5.52 -93.42
N VAL A 95 -53.29 -5.51 -94.03
CA VAL A 95 -53.85 -6.70 -94.70
C VAL A 95 -54.22 -6.39 -96.15
N THR A 96 -53.83 -7.25 -97.04
CA THR A 96 -54.22 -7.19 -98.46
C THR A 96 -55.25 -8.26 -98.72
N ASN A 97 -56.37 -7.92 -99.19
CA ASN A 97 -57.40 -8.90 -99.52
C ASN A 97 -57.15 -9.52 -100.91
N VAL A 98 -57.89 -10.56 -101.24
CA VAL A 98 -57.68 -11.39 -102.47
C VAL A 98 -57.86 -10.56 -103.75
N VAL A 99 -58.40 -9.36 -103.70
CA VAL A 99 -58.51 -8.49 -104.91
C VAL A 99 -57.41 -7.44 -104.94
N GLY A 100 -56.42 -7.46 -104.01
CA GLY A 100 -55.27 -6.57 -104.00
C GLY A 100 -55.49 -5.22 -103.23
N ASN A 101 -56.58 -4.99 -102.59
CA ASN A 101 -56.76 -3.80 -101.77
C ASN A 101 -56.10 -3.98 -100.39
N THR A 102 -55.34 -2.99 -100.01
CA THR A 102 -54.61 -3.00 -98.73
C THR A 102 -55.25 -2.03 -97.74
N GLY A 103 -55.55 -2.53 -96.54
CA GLY A 103 -56.03 -1.71 -95.40
C GLY A 103 -54.96 -1.73 -94.32
N ASN A 104 -54.86 -0.63 -93.63
CA ASN A 104 -53.88 -0.41 -92.59
C ASN A 104 -54.56 -0.07 -91.28
N GLY A 105 -53.95 -0.47 -90.20
CA GLY A 105 -54.24 -0.06 -88.82
C GLY A 105 -52.96 0.22 -88.09
N SER A 106 -53.04 1.15 -87.14
CA SER A 106 -51.92 1.50 -86.32
C SER A 106 -52.35 1.61 -84.85
N ARG A 107 -51.38 1.35 -83.99
CA ARG A 107 -51.54 1.52 -82.53
C ARG A 107 -50.24 1.98 -81.93
N ASP A 108 -50.31 3.02 -81.15
CA ASP A 108 -49.15 3.50 -80.43
C ASP A 108 -48.97 2.70 -79.14
N ILE A 109 -47.79 2.30 -78.93
CA ILE A 109 -47.34 1.57 -77.75
C ILE A 109 -46.08 2.23 -77.18
N THR A 110 -45.74 1.94 -75.94
CA THR A 110 -44.52 2.40 -75.35
C THR A 110 -43.78 1.18 -74.77
N ILE A 111 -42.50 1.03 -75.09
CA ILE A 111 -41.62 0.11 -74.38
C ILE A 111 -40.94 0.95 -73.28
N ASP A 112 -41.20 0.59 -72.02
CA ASP A 112 -40.53 1.18 -70.89
C ASP A 112 -40.07 0.05 -69.91
N ALA A 113 -38.97 -0.53 -70.28
CA ALA A 113 -38.32 -1.59 -69.52
C ALA A 113 -37.32 -1.02 -68.50
N ASN A 114 -37.39 0.29 -68.23
CA ASN A 114 -36.54 0.87 -67.23
C ASN A 114 -36.95 0.39 -65.82
N LEU A 115 -35.95 -0.16 -65.10
CA LEU A 115 -36.13 -0.47 -63.71
C LEU A 115 -36.05 0.81 -62.88
N PRO A 116 -37.00 1.08 -62.04
CA PRO A 116 -36.86 2.18 -61.07
C PRO A 116 -35.61 1.96 -60.24
N GLY A 117 -34.80 2.99 -60.06
CA GLY A 117 -33.75 2.99 -59.07
C GLY A 117 -34.33 3.28 -57.71
N LEU A 118 -34.00 2.44 -56.73
CA LEU A 118 -34.37 2.66 -55.32
C LEU A 118 -33.10 2.69 -54.48
N ARG A 119 -33.10 3.48 -53.43
CA ARG A 119 -32.05 3.54 -52.44
C ARG A 119 -32.65 3.81 -51.07
N VAL A 120 -32.12 3.14 -50.08
CA VAL A 120 -32.31 3.48 -48.63
C VAL A 120 -31.05 4.18 -48.17
N ASP A 121 -31.18 5.28 -47.44
CA ASP A 121 -30.04 5.92 -46.79
C ASP A 121 -29.69 5.18 -45.53
N THR A 122 -28.52 5.54 -44.96
CA THR A 122 -28.06 5.00 -43.68
C THR A 122 -29.14 5.26 -42.61
N VAL A 123 -29.56 4.19 -41.96
CA VAL A 123 -30.60 4.21 -40.92
C VAL A 123 -29.90 4.44 -39.56
N ALA A 124 -30.54 5.21 -38.69
CA ALA A 124 -30.03 5.58 -37.34
C ALA A 124 -28.64 6.24 -37.35
N GLY A 125 -28.09 6.53 -38.55
CA GLY A 125 -26.79 7.18 -38.73
C GLY A 125 -25.65 6.24 -39.10
N ASP A 126 -25.79 4.95 -38.82
CA ASP A 126 -24.70 3.94 -39.00
C ASP A 126 -25.19 2.55 -39.41
N ASP A 127 -26.50 2.41 -39.72
CA ASP A 127 -27.15 1.12 -40.02
C ASP A 127 -27.14 0.12 -38.83
N VAL A 128 -26.93 0.62 -37.60
CA VAL A 128 -27.06 -0.15 -36.38
C VAL A 128 -28.15 0.47 -35.48
N ILE A 129 -29.07 -0.35 -35.05
CA ILE A 129 -30.10 0.02 -34.08
C ILE A 129 -29.67 -0.46 -32.70
N ASN A 130 -29.14 0.40 -31.89
CA ASN A 130 -28.72 0.08 -30.52
C ASN A 130 -29.92 0.02 -29.57
N SER A 131 -29.67 -0.36 -28.31
CA SER A 131 -30.73 -0.54 -27.30
C SER A 131 -31.54 0.73 -26.98
N ILE A 132 -30.97 1.92 -27.21
CA ILE A 132 -31.63 3.19 -26.99
C ILE A 132 -32.56 3.48 -28.20
N GLU A 133 -32.00 3.38 -29.39
CA GLU A 133 -32.73 3.63 -30.65
C GLU A 133 -33.83 2.60 -30.87
N HIS A 134 -33.62 1.35 -30.45
CA HIS A 134 -34.65 0.30 -30.49
C HIS A 134 -35.94 0.64 -29.75
N ASN A 135 -35.87 1.58 -28.81
CA ASN A 135 -37.05 2.07 -28.06
C ASN A 135 -37.53 3.44 -28.52
N GLN A 136 -37.02 3.93 -29.65
CA GLN A 136 -37.41 5.23 -30.20
C GLN A 136 -38.05 5.08 -31.58
N ALA A 137 -38.83 6.10 -32.00
CA ALA A 137 -39.31 6.18 -33.36
C ALA A 137 -38.14 6.47 -34.31
N LEU A 138 -38.09 5.76 -35.42
CA LEU A 138 -37.07 5.93 -36.46
C LEU A 138 -37.68 6.60 -37.69
N VAL A 139 -36.84 7.31 -38.41
CA VAL A 139 -37.16 7.82 -39.74
C VAL A 139 -36.23 7.19 -40.73
N ILE A 140 -36.80 6.42 -41.65
CA ILE A 140 -36.06 5.81 -42.74
C ILE A 140 -36.23 6.71 -43.96
N THR A 141 -35.12 7.10 -44.56
CA THR A 141 -35.10 7.94 -45.75
C THR A 141 -34.47 7.23 -46.91
N GLY A 142 -34.69 7.72 -48.08
CA GLY A 142 -34.07 7.22 -49.25
C GLY A 142 -34.41 8.05 -50.49
N SER A 143 -33.99 7.55 -51.64
CA SER A 143 -34.24 8.20 -52.91
C SER A 143 -34.70 7.21 -53.98
N SER A 144 -35.37 7.72 -54.96
CA SER A 144 -35.79 6.94 -56.11
C SER A 144 -35.45 7.67 -57.41
N SER A 145 -35.25 6.93 -58.47
CA SER A 145 -35.16 7.46 -59.83
C SER A 145 -36.06 6.63 -60.74
N GLY A 146 -36.64 7.26 -61.75
CA GLY A 146 -37.60 6.59 -62.62
C GLY A 146 -38.99 6.35 -62.02
N LEU A 147 -39.25 6.89 -60.81
CA LEU A 147 -40.57 6.98 -60.21
C LEU A 147 -41.06 8.43 -60.22
N THR A 148 -42.33 8.65 -60.42
CA THR A 148 -42.91 9.98 -60.40
C THR A 148 -43.28 10.40 -58.98
N ALA A 149 -43.26 11.72 -58.68
CA ALA A 149 -43.75 12.22 -57.39
C ALA A 149 -45.20 11.74 -57.16
N GLY A 150 -45.48 11.30 -55.94
CA GLY A 150 -46.76 10.70 -55.55
C GLY A 150 -46.82 9.18 -55.72
N THR A 151 -45.79 8.53 -56.32
CA THR A 151 -45.74 7.07 -56.40
C THR A 151 -45.65 6.49 -54.98
N ALA A 152 -46.53 5.54 -54.68
CA ALA A 152 -46.49 4.77 -53.44
C ALA A 152 -45.38 3.75 -53.48
N LEU A 153 -44.55 3.72 -52.42
CA LEU A 153 -43.57 2.68 -52.15
C LEU A 153 -44.11 1.76 -51.05
N THR A 154 -43.86 0.49 -51.24
CA THR A 154 -44.09 -0.52 -50.21
C THR A 154 -42.75 -0.78 -49.50
N VAL A 155 -42.73 -0.58 -48.18
CA VAL A 155 -41.54 -0.87 -47.36
C VAL A 155 -41.92 -1.97 -46.38
N GLU A 156 -41.21 -3.08 -46.44
CA GLU A 156 -41.39 -4.23 -45.57
C GLU A 156 -40.21 -4.32 -44.61
N ILE A 157 -40.50 -4.33 -43.30
CA ILE A 157 -39.50 -4.42 -42.25
C ILE A 157 -40.03 -5.38 -41.20
N ASN A 158 -39.28 -6.40 -40.86
CA ASN A 158 -39.66 -7.38 -39.82
C ASN A 158 -41.09 -7.92 -40.02
N ASN A 159 -41.44 -8.28 -41.28
CA ASN A 159 -42.77 -8.77 -41.71
C ASN A 159 -43.93 -7.75 -41.51
N VAL A 160 -43.61 -6.49 -41.28
CA VAL A 160 -44.65 -5.42 -41.26
C VAL A 160 -44.47 -4.58 -42.50
N THR A 161 -45.61 -4.33 -43.14
CA THR A 161 -45.67 -3.53 -44.38
C THR A 161 -46.07 -2.08 -44.05
N TYR A 162 -45.26 -1.15 -44.54
CA TYR A 162 -45.45 0.29 -44.42
C TYR A 162 -45.56 0.92 -45.81
N GLY A 163 -46.15 2.06 -45.87
CA GLY A 163 -46.26 2.86 -47.10
C GLY A 163 -45.43 4.13 -47.00
N ALA A 164 -44.64 4.39 -48.02
CA ALA A 164 -43.98 5.69 -48.21
C ALA A 164 -44.39 6.27 -49.54
N THR A 165 -44.17 7.56 -49.77
CA THR A 165 -44.49 8.23 -51.01
C THR A 165 -43.29 8.98 -51.55
N VAL A 166 -43.05 8.85 -52.85
CA VAL A 166 -41.97 9.57 -53.53
C VAL A 166 -42.32 11.06 -53.60
N LEU A 167 -41.44 11.92 -53.16
CA LEU A 167 -41.57 13.36 -53.15
C LEU A 167 -41.15 13.96 -54.51
N ALA A 168 -41.35 15.28 -54.66
CA ALA A 168 -41.08 15.98 -55.94
C ALA A 168 -39.61 15.99 -56.34
N ASP A 169 -38.70 15.84 -55.39
CA ASP A 169 -37.24 15.77 -55.58
C ASP A 169 -36.73 14.34 -55.76
N GLY A 170 -37.63 13.35 -55.80
CA GLY A 170 -37.27 11.95 -55.89
C GLY A 170 -36.90 11.26 -54.59
N THR A 171 -36.89 12.02 -53.46
CA THR A 171 -36.67 11.44 -52.13
C THR A 171 -37.94 10.83 -51.56
N TRP A 172 -37.82 10.04 -50.52
CA TRP A 172 -38.91 9.50 -49.74
C TRP A 172 -38.53 9.36 -48.27
N SER A 173 -39.50 9.39 -47.40
CA SER A 173 -39.29 9.17 -45.99
C SER A 173 -40.43 8.36 -45.36
N LEU A 174 -40.11 7.59 -44.36
CA LEU A 174 -41.04 6.74 -43.62
C LEU A 174 -40.73 6.84 -42.13
N GLY A 175 -41.71 7.28 -41.34
CA GLY A 175 -41.62 7.22 -39.89
C GLY A 175 -42.05 5.85 -39.38
N ILE A 176 -41.20 5.22 -38.61
CA ILE A 176 -41.51 3.95 -37.94
C ILE A 176 -41.78 4.25 -36.45
N PRO A 177 -42.95 3.89 -35.93
CA PRO A 177 -43.27 4.09 -34.51
C PRO A 177 -42.31 3.30 -33.59
N ALA A 178 -41.99 3.87 -32.42
CA ALA A 178 -41.14 3.20 -31.43
C ALA A 178 -41.64 1.79 -31.03
N ALA A 179 -42.97 1.61 -30.99
CA ALA A 179 -43.59 0.32 -30.69
C ALA A 179 -43.24 -0.76 -31.72
N ASP A 180 -43.05 -0.38 -32.98
CA ASP A 180 -42.71 -1.30 -34.05
C ASP A 180 -41.18 -1.60 -34.02
N VAL A 181 -40.36 -0.55 -33.83
CA VAL A 181 -38.92 -0.71 -33.72
C VAL A 181 -38.53 -1.63 -32.55
N SER A 182 -39.23 -1.49 -31.41
CA SER A 182 -39.01 -2.33 -30.23
C SER A 182 -39.38 -3.83 -30.41
N ASN A 183 -40.03 -4.16 -31.53
CA ASN A 183 -40.33 -5.53 -31.89
C ASN A 183 -39.29 -6.13 -32.89
N TRP A 184 -38.30 -5.36 -33.30
CA TRP A 184 -37.27 -5.89 -34.19
C TRP A 184 -36.36 -6.84 -33.43
N PRO A 185 -36.14 -8.05 -33.93
CA PRO A 185 -35.28 -9.00 -33.23
C PRO A 185 -33.82 -8.56 -33.31
N ALA A 186 -33.01 -8.93 -32.27
CA ALA A 186 -31.59 -8.77 -32.36
C ALA A 186 -30.99 -9.55 -33.54
N GLY A 187 -30.02 -8.94 -34.22
CA GLY A 187 -29.43 -9.45 -35.45
C GLY A 187 -29.77 -8.61 -36.65
N THR A 188 -29.66 -9.16 -37.86
CA THR A 188 -29.93 -8.45 -39.09
C THR A 188 -31.45 -8.35 -39.34
N VAL A 189 -31.91 -7.17 -39.58
CA VAL A 189 -33.27 -6.88 -40.01
C VAL A 189 -33.20 -6.21 -41.40
N ASP A 190 -33.86 -6.81 -42.36
CA ASP A 190 -33.86 -6.32 -43.71
C ASP A 190 -35.00 -5.29 -43.92
N ILE A 191 -34.63 -4.15 -44.49
CA ILE A 191 -35.57 -3.14 -44.97
C ILE A 191 -35.72 -3.36 -46.46
N THR A 192 -36.83 -3.95 -46.87
CA THR A 192 -37.13 -4.21 -48.27
C THR A 192 -38.05 -3.13 -48.81
N VAL A 193 -37.60 -2.41 -49.81
CA VAL A 193 -38.35 -1.34 -50.46
C VAL A 193 -38.67 -1.75 -51.88
N SER A 194 -39.95 -1.66 -52.22
CA SER A 194 -40.42 -1.90 -53.59
C SER A 194 -41.25 -0.71 -54.11
N GLY A 195 -41.08 -0.46 -55.38
CA GLY A 195 -41.80 0.61 -56.07
C GLY A 195 -42.05 0.25 -57.51
N THR A 196 -43.22 0.61 -58.00
CA THR A 196 -43.66 0.33 -59.37
C THR A 196 -43.79 1.65 -60.15
N ASN A 197 -43.16 1.78 -61.30
CA ASN A 197 -43.26 2.94 -62.15
C ASN A 197 -44.64 2.95 -62.91
N SER A 198 -44.88 4.02 -63.67
CA SER A 198 -46.08 4.16 -64.47
C SER A 198 -46.20 3.13 -65.60
N ALA A 199 -45.11 2.46 -65.94
CA ALA A 199 -45.12 1.38 -66.92
C ALA A 199 -45.43 0.00 -66.29
N GLY A 200 -45.67 -0.06 -64.97
CA GLY A 200 -45.90 -1.34 -64.28
C GLY A 200 -44.66 -2.10 -63.91
N THR A 201 -43.48 -1.53 -64.16
CA THR A 201 -42.21 -2.17 -63.80
C THR A 201 -41.92 -1.97 -62.31
N THR A 202 -41.75 -3.07 -61.58
CA THR A 202 -41.45 -3.05 -60.15
C THR A 202 -39.95 -3.29 -59.94
N SER A 203 -39.37 -2.46 -59.12
CA SER A 203 -38.02 -2.67 -58.52
C SER A 203 -38.14 -2.92 -57.06
N THR A 204 -37.23 -3.78 -56.54
CA THR A 204 -37.15 -4.08 -55.12
C THR A 204 -35.68 -4.06 -54.73
N ILE A 205 -35.38 -3.43 -53.59
CA ILE A 205 -34.06 -3.43 -52.96
C ILE A 205 -34.21 -3.86 -51.52
N THR A 206 -33.15 -4.40 -50.99
CA THR A 206 -33.05 -4.75 -49.57
C THR A 206 -31.84 -4.03 -48.98
N HIS A 207 -32.05 -3.38 -47.85
CA HIS A 207 -31.01 -2.69 -47.06
C HIS A 207 -30.98 -3.30 -45.66
N PRO A 208 -29.91 -4.01 -45.31
CA PRO A 208 -29.79 -4.67 -44.02
C PRO A 208 -29.42 -3.62 -42.95
N VAL A 209 -30.08 -3.67 -41.82
CA VAL A 209 -29.68 -2.97 -40.58
C VAL A 209 -29.40 -4.00 -39.47
N THR A 210 -28.46 -3.70 -38.60
CA THR A 210 -28.15 -4.57 -37.49
C THR A 210 -28.86 -4.06 -36.25
N VAL A 211 -29.65 -4.89 -35.58
CA VAL A 211 -30.21 -4.60 -34.27
C VAL A 211 -29.27 -5.22 -33.23
N ASP A 212 -28.53 -4.37 -32.53
CA ASP A 212 -27.63 -4.77 -31.46
C ASP A 212 -28.21 -4.40 -30.09
N LEU A 213 -28.72 -5.39 -29.41
CA LEU A 213 -29.25 -5.29 -28.05
C LEU A 213 -28.30 -5.93 -27.05
N ALA A 214 -27.03 -6.12 -27.44
CA ALA A 214 -26.04 -6.72 -26.57
C ALA A 214 -25.89 -5.89 -25.27
N GLY A 215 -25.97 -6.59 -24.17
CA GLY A 215 -25.84 -5.95 -22.85
C GLY A 215 -24.43 -5.40 -22.68
N VAL A 216 -24.35 -4.11 -22.42
CA VAL A 216 -23.12 -3.44 -21.99
C VAL A 216 -23.15 -3.30 -20.49
N ALA A 217 -22.05 -3.56 -19.82
CA ALA A 217 -21.90 -3.29 -18.41
C ALA A 217 -20.56 -2.64 -18.11
N ILE A 218 -20.54 -1.83 -17.08
CA ILE A 218 -19.33 -1.21 -16.53
C ILE A 218 -19.36 -1.34 -15.01
N THR A 219 -18.21 -1.53 -14.40
CA THR A 219 -18.06 -1.58 -12.95
C THR A 219 -16.97 -0.60 -12.52
N ILE A 220 -17.02 -0.18 -11.27
CA ILE A 220 -15.99 0.63 -10.62
C ILE A 220 -15.47 -0.15 -9.43
N ASN A 221 -14.16 -0.37 -9.38
CA ASN A 221 -13.48 -1.00 -8.25
C ASN A 221 -13.47 -0.08 -7.03
N THR A 222 -13.14 -0.65 -5.88
CA THR A 222 -12.94 0.11 -4.64
C THR A 222 -11.87 1.16 -4.85
N LEU A 223 -12.17 2.39 -4.45
CA LEU A 223 -11.24 3.51 -4.47
C LEU A 223 -10.36 3.46 -3.22
N SER A 224 -9.11 3.83 -3.35
CA SER A 224 -8.14 3.90 -2.23
C SER A 224 -8.05 2.63 -1.37
N GLY A 225 -8.74 1.58 -1.72
CA GLY A 225 -8.78 0.31 -0.97
C GLY A 225 -10.02 0.12 -0.10
N ASP A 226 -10.69 1.19 0.32
CA ASP A 226 -11.83 1.17 1.25
C ASP A 226 -12.96 2.15 0.93
N ASP A 227 -12.86 2.88 -0.19
CA ASP A 227 -13.78 3.94 -0.61
C ASP A 227 -13.74 5.18 0.30
N VAL A 228 -12.69 5.35 1.06
CA VAL A 228 -12.44 6.56 1.85
C VAL A 228 -11.14 7.21 1.36
N ILE A 229 -11.18 8.50 1.05
CA ILE A 229 -10.00 9.26 0.64
C ILE A 229 -9.55 10.09 1.83
N ASN A 230 -8.47 9.65 2.46
CA ASN A 230 -7.89 10.33 3.62
C ASN A 230 -6.90 11.45 3.22
N ALA A 231 -6.31 12.11 4.20
CA ALA A 231 -5.39 13.23 3.97
C ALA A 231 -4.13 12.84 3.18
N VAL A 232 -3.61 11.65 3.37
CA VAL A 232 -2.42 11.16 2.65
C VAL A 232 -2.78 10.86 1.21
N GLU A 233 -3.85 10.12 0.98
CA GLU A 233 -4.32 9.73 -0.34
C GLU A 233 -4.80 10.94 -1.16
N LYS A 234 -5.35 11.96 -0.48
CA LYS A 234 -5.69 13.24 -1.08
C LYS A 234 -4.48 13.98 -1.66
N GLY A 235 -3.29 13.68 -1.14
CA GLY A 235 -2.00 14.19 -1.64
C GLY A 235 -1.38 13.36 -2.76
N GLU A 236 -1.94 12.20 -3.09
CA GLU A 236 -1.43 11.26 -4.09
C GLU A 236 -2.33 11.20 -5.33
N THR A 237 -1.88 10.50 -6.36
CA THR A 237 -2.71 10.23 -7.54
C THR A 237 -3.68 9.10 -7.21
N LEU A 238 -4.99 9.40 -7.26
CA LEU A 238 -6.00 8.36 -7.13
C LEU A 238 -6.18 7.61 -8.45
N VAL A 239 -6.04 6.31 -8.38
CA VAL A 239 -6.32 5.40 -9.50
C VAL A 239 -7.77 4.94 -9.40
N VAL A 240 -8.61 5.41 -10.31
CA VAL A 240 -9.97 4.90 -10.47
C VAL A 240 -9.95 3.86 -11.56
N SER A 241 -10.43 2.67 -11.29
CA SER A 241 -10.38 1.54 -12.21
C SER A 241 -11.66 0.72 -12.17
N GLY A 242 -11.81 -0.13 -13.16
CA GLY A 242 -12.93 -1.04 -13.23
C GLY A 242 -12.85 -1.98 -14.41
N SER A 243 -13.97 -2.58 -14.73
CA SER A 243 -14.10 -3.48 -15.88
C SER A 243 -15.36 -3.20 -16.67
N THR A 244 -15.34 -3.58 -17.92
CA THR A 244 -16.47 -3.54 -18.84
C THR A 244 -16.78 -4.93 -19.37
N SER A 245 -18.00 -5.14 -19.79
CA SER A 245 -18.39 -6.29 -20.61
C SER A 245 -19.30 -5.85 -21.74
N GLY A 246 -19.20 -6.49 -22.89
CA GLY A 246 -19.94 -6.11 -24.10
C GLY A 246 -19.43 -4.80 -24.74
N VAL A 247 -18.18 -4.41 -24.44
CA VAL A 247 -17.53 -3.21 -24.97
C VAL A 247 -16.20 -3.58 -25.57
N GLU A 248 -15.90 -3.09 -26.76
CA GLU A 248 -14.65 -3.35 -27.45
C GLU A 248 -13.49 -2.57 -26.85
N ALA A 249 -12.29 -3.14 -26.97
CA ALA A 249 -11.07 -2.43 -26.61
C ALA A 249 -10.94 -1.13 -27.45
N GLY A 250 -10.47 -0.07 -26.78
CA GLY A 250 -10.33 1.24 -27.39
C GLY A 250 -11.54 2.15 -27.25
N GLN A 251 -12.70 1.66 -26.83
CA GLN A 251 -13.85 2.50 -26.53
C GLN A 251 -13.56 3.42 -25.34
N THR A 252 -14.09 4.63 -25.41
CA THR A 252 -13.83 5.65 -24.38
C THR A 252 -14.71 5.42 -23.14
N VAL A 253 -14.05 5.28 -21.99
CA VAL A 253 -14.68 5.37 -20.67
C VAL A 253 -14.59 6.81 -20.18
N THR A 254 -15.71 7.39 -19.81
CA THR A 254 -15.77 8.70 -19.17
C THR A 254 -16.07 8.50 -17.68
N VAL A 255 -15.17 9.01 -16.84
CA VAL A 255 -15.29 8.96 -15.39
C VAL A 255 -15.55 10.37 -14.87
N THR A 256 -16.66 10.58 -14.20
CA THR A 256 -16.98 11.83 -13.50
C THR A 256 -16.64 11.66 -12.02
N PHE A 257 -15.65 12.40 -11.56
CA PHE A 257 -15.19 12.39 -10.19
C PHE A 257 -15.02 13.82 -9.67
N GLY A 258 -15.56 14.12 -8.50
CA GLY A 258 -15.47 15.46 -7.91
C GLY A 258 -16.02 16.58 -8.83
N GLY A 259 -16.98 16.26 -9.70
CA GLY A 259 -17.54 17.19 -10.67
C GLY A 259 -16.68 17.44 -11.91
N LYS A 260 -15.58 16.71 -12.09
CA LYS A 260 -14.71 16.76 -13.27
C LYS A 260 -14.77 15.47 -14.06
N ASN A 261 -14.60 15.58 -15.37
CA ASN A 261 -14.57 14.43 -16.27
C ASN A 261 -13.14 14.05 -16.61
N TYR A 262 -12.85 12.76 -16.50
CA TYR A 262 -11.62 12.11 -16.91
C TYR A 262 -11.96 11.06 -17.95
N THR A 263 -11.09 10.86 -18.91
CA THR A 263 -11.31 9.88 -19.96
C THR A 263 -10.17 8.89 -20.05
N THR A 264 -10.50 7.66 -20.34
CA THR A 264 -9.54 6.59 -20.63
C THR A 264 -10.15 5.68 -21.70
N THR A 265 -9.47 4.62 -22.07
CA THR A 265 -9.96 3.63 -23.02
C THR A 265 -10.07 2.25 -22.38
N VAL A 266 -11.01 1.46 -22.89
CA VAL A 266 -11.15 0.05 -22.52
C VAL A 266 -9.95 -0.73 -23.06
N GLU A 267 -9.27 -1.46 -22.21
CA GLU A 267 -8.16 -2.34 -22.56
C GLU A 267 -8.64 -3.64 -23.21
N SER A 268 -7.71 -4.41 -23.82
CA SER A 268 -8.04 -5.65 -24.51
C SER A 268 -8.66 -6.76 -23.62
N ASN A 269 -8.45 -6.67 -22.33
CA ASN A 269 -9.03 -7.59 -21.32
C ASN A 269 -10.34 -7.07 -20.72
N GLY A 270 -10.87 -5.94 -21.21
CA GLY A 270 -12.08 -5.29 -20.70
C GLY A 270 -11.87 -4.41 -19.48
N SER A 271 -10.64 -4.30 -18.94
CA SER A 271 -10.36 -3.38 -17.83
C SER A 271 -10.21 -1.94 -18.32
N TRP A 272 -10.33 -1.01 -17.38
CA TRP A 272 -10.05 0.40 -17.62
C TRP A 272 -9.47 1.04 -16.37
N THR A 273 -8.67 2.07 -16.57
CA THR A 273 -8.03 2.80 -15.48
C THR A 273 -7.89 4.26 -15.86
N VAL A 274 -8.17 5.16 -14.91
CA VAL A 274 -7.96 6.58 -15.06
C VAL A 274 -7.30 7.14 -13.80
N ASN A 275 -6.44 8.12 -13.96
CA ASN A 275 -5.74 8.78 -12.87
C ASN A 275 -6.39 10.13 -12.57
N VAL A 276 -6.76 10.33 -11.31
CA VAL A 276 -7.22 11.63 -10.79
C VAL A 276 -6.03 12.30 -10.12
N PRO A 277 -5.60 13.49 -10.59
CA PRO A 277 -4.44 14.16 -10.05
C PRO A 277 -4.64 14.64 -8.60
N PRO A 278 -3.56 14.73 -7.78
CA PRO A 278 -3.64 15.23 -6.41
C PRO A 278 -4.25 16.64 -6.30
N ALA A 279 -4.02 17.50 -7.29
CA ALA A 279 -4.58 18.86 -7.31
C ALA A 279 -6.12 18.86 -7.35
N ASP A 280 -6.73 17.85 -7.97
CA ASP A 280 -8.17 17.71 -8.05
C ASP A 280 -8.74 17.09 -6.77
N LEU A 281 -8.02 16.15 -6.18
CA LEU A 281 -8.37 15.56 -4.87
C LEU A 281 -8.26 16.60 -3.75
N ALA A 282 -7.22 17.42 -3.77
CA ALA A 282 -7.01 18.47 -2.77
C ALA A 282 -8.18 19.47 -2.72
N ALA A 283 -8.88 19.68 -3.83
CA ALA A 283 -10.02 20.58 -3.92
C ALA A 283 -11.34 19.99 -3.37
N LEU A 284 -11.38 18.67 -3.09
CA LEU A 284 -12.59 18.04 -2.59
C LEU A 284 -12.81 18.39 -1.11
N PRO A 285 -14.02 18.80 -0.72
CA PRO A 285 -14.36 18.93 0.69
C PRO A 285 -14.52 17.55 1.35
N ASP A 286 -14.35 17.51 2.66
CA ASP A 286 -14.70 16.32 3.43
C ASP A 286 -16.21 16.04 3.30
N GLY A 287 -16.57 14.76 3.26
CA GLY A 287 -17.94 14.29 3.13
C GLY A 287 -18.13 13.23 2.06
N ALA A 288 -19.40 12.85 1.85
CA ALA A 288 -19.75 11.83 0.88
C ALA A 288 -19.66 12.37 -0.56
N GLY A 289 -19.15 11.54 -1.45
CA GLY A 289 -19.09 11.76 -2.88
C GLY A 289 -19.60 10.54 -3.66
N ASN A 290 -19.76 10.73 -4.95
CA ASN A 290 -20.08 9.66 -5.87
C ASN A 290 -19.21 9.78 -7.11
N VAL A 291 -18.57 8.68 -7.50
CA VAL A 291 -17.91 8.56 -8.79
C VAL A 291 -18.82 7.82 -9.74
N GLN A 292 -18.91 8.33 -10.95
CA GLN A 292 -19.70 7.75 -12.01
C GLN A 292 -18.80 7.39 -13.17
N ALA A 293 -18.97 6.23 -13.74
CA ALA A 293 -18.29 5.82 -14.96
C ALA A 293 -19.31 5.43 -16.02
N SER A 294 -19.10 5.88 -17.23
CA SER A 294 -19.94 5.57 -18.38
C SER A 294 -19.10 5.13 -19.57
N VAL A 295 -19.66 4.25 -20.37
CA VAL A 295 -19.04 3.73 -21.57
C VAL A 295 -20.11 3.36 -22.60
N SER A 296 -19.77 3.45 -23.87
CA SER A 296 -20.59 2.90 -24.94
C SER A 296 -19.76 1.92 -25.77
N ASN A 297 -20.40 0.89 -26.29
CA ASN A 297 -19.77 0.03 -27.29
C ASN A 297 -19.76 0.73 -28.65
N ILE A 298 -19.15 0.11 -29.65
CA ILE A 298 -19.06 0.67 -31.02
C ILE A 298 -20.43 0.90 -31.65
N ASN A 299 -21.44 0.17 -31.22
CA ASN A 299 -22.82 0.23 -31.72
C ASN A 299 -23.71 1.23 -30.94
N GLY A 300 -23.13 2.00 -30.00
CA GLY A 300 -23.84 3.02 -29.25
C GLY A 300 -24.60 2.49 -28.02
N ASN A 301 -24.61 1.20 -27.74
CA ASN A 301 -25.15 0.68 -26.48
C ASN A 301 -24.29 1.17 -25.32
N SER A 302 -24.90 1.72 -24.30
CA SER A 302 -24.20 2.37 -23.21
C SER A 302 -24.52 1.75 -21.85
N ALA A 303 -23.57 1.84 -20.94
CA ALA A 303 -23.74 1.50 -19.54
C ALA A 303 -23.12 2.58 -18.65
N GLN A 304 -23.64 2.65 -17.45
CA GLN A 304 -23.19 3.55 -16.42
C GLN A 304 -23.12 2.78 -15.10
N ALA A 305 -22.12 3.08 -14.30
CA ALA A 305 -22.00 2.62 -12.94
C ALA A 305 -21.68 3.80 -12.02
N ASP A 306 -22.15 3.69 -10.82
CA ASP A 306 -21.93 4.63 -9.74
C ASP A 306 -21.27 3.92 -8.57
N ARG A 307 -20.35 4.61 -7.91
CA ARG A 307 -19.74 4.14 -6.67
C ARG A 307 -19.65 5.28 -5.66
N ALA A 308 -20.23 5.06 -4.50
CA ALA A 308 -20.12 6.01 -3.40
C ALA A 308 -18.72 5.94 -2.80
N TYR A 309 -18.19 7.09 -2.43
CA TYR A 309 -16.97 7.24 -1.66
C TYR A 309 -17.16 8.33 -0.60
N SER A 310 -16.26 8.43 0.31
CA SER A 310 -16.17 9.57 1.21
C SER A 310 -14.79 10.19 1.18
N VAL A 311 -14.71 11.47 1.46
CA VAL A 311 -13.47 12.18 1.72
C VAL A 311 -13.45 12.50 3.20
N ASP A 312 -12.42 12.08 3.88
CA ASP A 312 -12.15 12.48 5.25
C ASP A 312 -10.64 12.73 5.38
N ALA A 313 -10.27 13.98 5.24
CA ALA A 313 -8.88 14.43 5.32
C ALA A 313 -8.61 15.21 6.61
N THR A 314 -9.55 15.19 7.54
CA THR A 314 -9.43 15.89 8.81
C THR A 314 -8.80 14.97 9.85
N ALA A 315 -7.53 15.21 10.17
CA ALA A 315 -6.87 14.46 11.24
C ALA A 315 -7.59 14.64 12.58
N PRO A 316 -7.72 13.59 13.36
CA PRO A 316 -8.30 13.71 14.70
C PRO A 316 -7.40 14.55 15.61
N LEU A 317 -7.94 15.08 16.68
CA LEU A 317 -7.15 15.62 17.78
C LEU A 317 -6.84 14.49 18.75
N VAL A 318 -5.64 14.53 19.31
CA VAL A 318 -5.25 13.66 20.42
C VAL A 318 -4.57 14.52 21.49
N THR A 319 -4.87 14.25 22.73
CA THR A 319 -4.25 14.94 23.88
C THR A 319 -3.76 13.91 24.87
N ILE A 320 -2.78 14.30 25.66
CA ILE A 320 -2.28 13.54 26.82
C ILE A 320 -2.57 14.36 28.06
N ASN A 321 -3.21 13.76 29.02
CA ASN A 321 -3.48 14.38 30.31
C ASN A 321 -2.20 14.41 31.16
N THR A 322 -2.24 15.19 32.25
CA THR A 322 -1.22 15.13 33.29
C THR A 322 -0.93 13.69 33.69
N ILE A 323 0.32 13.31 33.66
CA ILE A 323 0.81 11.95 33.95
C ILE A 323 1.24 11.93 35.43
N ALA A 324 1.03 10.84 36.15
CA ALA A 324 1.43 10.67 37.54
C ALA A 324 0.92 11.79 38.47
N SER A 325 -0.20 12.42 38.10
CA SER A 325 -0.86 13.54 38.79
C SER A 325 -0.20 14.91 38.67
N ASP A 326 1.08 15.02 38.39
CA ASP A 326 1.88 16.26 38.38
C ASP A 326 2.97 16.31 37.30
N ASP A 327 2.99 15.33 36.40
CA ASP A 327 3.99 15.16 35.34
C ASP A 327 5.39 14.79 35.88
N ILE A 328 5.45 14.30 37.11
CA ILE A 328 6.67 13.81 37.75
C ILE A 328 6.42 12.36 38.21
N LEU A 329 7.13 11.42 37.62
CA LEU A 329 7.08 10.01 38.04
C LEU A 329 8.12 9.81 39.15
N ASN A 330 7.67 9.58 40.37
CA ASN A 330 8.52 9.25 41.50
C ASN A 330 8.66 7.75 41.74
N ALA A 331 9.53 7.35 42.65
CA ALA A 331 9.81 5.95 42.95
C ALA A 331 8.58 5.17 43.47
N ALA A 332 7.71 5.82 44.24
CA ALA A 332 6.52 5.18 44.78
C ALA A 332 5.50 4.89 43.66
N GLU A 333 5.31 5.85 42.79
CA GLU A 333 4.41 5.70 41.62
C GLU A 333 4.97 4.69 40.61
N ALA A 334 6.29 4.71 40.40
CA ALA A 334 6.96 3.71 39.53
C ALA A 334 6.88 2.27 40.10
N GLY A 335 6.60 2.16 41.40
CA GLY A 335 6.31 0.87 42.06
C GLY A 335 4.95 0.26 41.72
N SER A 336 4.10 0.99 40.99
CA SER A 336 2.80 0.54 40.49
C SER A 336 2.68 0.77 38.98
N ALA A 337 1.76 0.09 38.33
CA ALA A 337 1.52 0.33 36.89
C ALA A 337 1.04 1.78 36.69
N LEU A 338 1.70 2.51 35.80
CA LEU A 338 1.38 3.89 35.47
C LEU A 338 0.29 3.94 34.42
N THR A 339 -0.80 4.66 34.70
CA THR A 339 -1.83 4.92 33.69
C THR A 339 -1.52 6.24 32.98
N ILE A 340 -1.34 6.18 31.68
CA ILE A 340 -1.28 7.36 30.81
C ILE A 340 -2.60 7.46 30.09
N SER A 341 -3.24 8.61 30.15
CA SER A 341 -4.58 8.83 29.61
C SER A 341 -4.69 10.14 28.85
N GLY A 342 -5.75 10.29 28.10
CA GLY A 342 -6.03 11.50 27.37
C GLY A 342 -7.38 11.47 26.67
N THR A 343 -7.55 12.35 25.71
CA THR A 343 -8.74 12.41 24.86
C THR A 343 -8.36 12.37 23.40
N SER A 344 -9.27 11.89 22.57
CA SER A 344 -9.15 11.94 21.12
C SER A 344 -10.52 12.20 20.50
N THR A 345 -10.52 12.86 19.33
CA THR A 345 -11.71 13.01 18.50
C THR A 345 -11.82 11.90 17.44
N ALA A 346 -10.86 10.95 17.39
CA ALA A 346 -10.99 9.75 16.58
C ALA A 346 -12.17 8.91 17.09
N GLU A 347 -12.74 8.10 16.24
CA GLU A 347 -13.93 7.31 16.57
C GLU A 347 -13.62 6.27 17.66
N ALA A 348 -14.65 5.92 18.40
CA ALA A 348 -14.56 4.87 19.41
C ALA A 348 -14.07 3.55 18.79
N GLY A 349 -13.12 2.93 19.48
CA GLY A 349 -12.47 1.71 19.02
C GLY A 349 -11.16 1.91 18.28
N GLN A 350 -10.82 3.14 17.84
CA GLN A 350 -9.53 3.44 17.23
C GLN A 350 -8.41 3.24 18.25
N THR A 351 -7.30 2.65 17.78
CA THR A 351 -6.17 2.34 18.66
C THR A 351 -5.28 3.57 18.85
N VAL A 352 -5.11 3.98 20.10
CA VAL A 352 -4.10 4.93 20.50
C VAL A 352 -2.83 4.17 20.87
N THR A 353 -1.72 4.52 20.24
CA THR A 353 -0.39 4.00 20.57
C THR A 353 0.37 5.06 21.35
N VAL A 354 0.73 4.75 22.57
CA VAL A 354 1.56 5.60 23.43
C VAL A 354 2.98 5.06 23.43
N THR A 355 3.95 5.91 23.13
CA THR A 355 5.36 5.56 23.19
C THR A 355 6.03 6.27 24.36
N LEU A 356 6.64 5.50 25.24
CA LEU A 356 7.48 5.97 26.33
C LEU A 356 8.81 5.21 26.30
N ASN A 357 9.92 5.93 26.27
CA ASN A 357 11.27 5.35 26.23
C ASN A 357 11.44 4.30 25.13
N GLY A 358 10.83 4.50 23.94
CA GLY A 358 10.90 3.59 22.81
C GLY A 358 10.04 2.33 22.92
N VAL A 359 9.28 2.16 23.99
CA VAL A 359 8.31 1.07 24.17
C VAL A 359 6.90 1.58 23.87
N ASN A 360 6.14 0.76 23.12
CA ASN A 360 4.78 1.09 22.70
C ASN A 360 3.74 0.38 23.57
N TYR A 361 2.76 1.14 24.00
CA TYR A 361 1.57 0.69 24.75
C TYR A 361 0.34 1.07 23.96
N SER A 362 -0.65 0.22 23.91
CA SER A 362 -1.87 0.47 23.13
C SER A 362 -3.11 0.44 24.01
N GLY A 363 -4.03 1.33 23.68
CA GLY A 363 -5.37 1.41 24.24
C GLY A 363 -6.34 1.88 23.17
N ASN A 364 -7.64 1.80 23.42
CA ASN A 364 -8.63 2.22 22.46
C ASN A 364 -9.35 3.49 22.91
N VAL A 365 -9.71 4.32 21.95
CA VAL A 365 -10.61 5.46 22.16
C VAL A 365 -11.98 4.92 22.59
N GLN A 366 -12.50 5.44 23.69
CA GLN A 366 -13.80 5.08 24.23
C GLN A 366 -14.93 5.90 23.58
N ALA A 367 -16.18 5.55 23.87
CA ALA A 367 -17.34 6.23 23.29
C ALA A 367 -17.46 7.72 23.72
N ASP A 368 -16.83 8.12 24.81
CA ASP A 368 -16.76 9.49 25.30
C ASP A 368 -15.53 10.26 24.80
N GLY A 369 -14.72 9.64 23.91
CA GLY A 369 -13.49 10.20 23.39
C GLY A 369 -12.28 10.04 24.32
N SER A 370 -12.42 9.47 25.51
CA SER A 370 -11.29 9.18 26.38
C SER A 370 -10.49 7.97 25.92
N TRP A 371 -9.21 7.93 26.32
CA TRP A 371 -8.35 6.77 26.12
C TRP A 371 -7.39 6.61 27.30
N SER A 372 -6.94 5.40 27.54
CA SER A 372 -5.93 5.11 28.54
C SER A 372 -5.10 3.88 28.17
N VAL A 373 -3.84 3.91 28.60
CA VAL A 373 -2.91 2.78 28.52
C VAL A 373 -2.29 2.55 29.88
N SER A 374 -1.86 1.33 30.12
CA SER A 374 -1.15 0.98 31.35
C SER A 374 0.30 0.65 31.01
N VAL A 375 1.24 1.33 31.65
CA VAL A 375 2.67 1.07 31.58
C VAL A 375 3.06 0.17 32.75
N PRO A 376 3.57 -1.05 32.50
CA PRO A 376 3.95 -1.96 33.57
C PRO A 376 5.13 -1.47 34.43
N THR A 377 5.19 -1.85 35.68
CA THR A 377 6.27 -1.50 36.61
C THR A 377 7.65 -1.90 36.10
N GLY A 378 7.75 -3.02 35.36
CA GLY A 378 9.03 -3.47 34.79
C GLY A 378 9.62 -2.50 33.79
N ASP A 379 8.76 -1.80 33.03
CA ASP A 379 9.19 -0.80 32.05
C ASP A 379 9.50 0.54 32.73
N LEU A 380 8.76 0.88 33.79
CA LEU A 380 9.05 2.08 34.59
C LEU A 380 10.39 1.99 35.28
N ALA A 381 10.78 0.80 35.73
CA ALA A 381 12.08 0.56 36.38
C ALA A 381 13.29 0.77 35.43
N ASN A 382 13.04 0.79 34.11
CA ASN A 382 14.07 1.05 33.10
C ASN A 382 14.21 2.55 32.77
N LEU A 383 13.39 3.41 33.35
CA LEU A 383 13.49 4.85 33.15
C LEU A 383 14.62 5.39 34.04
N THR A 384 15.69 5.88 33.42
CA THR A 384 16.91 6.28 34.15
C THR A 384 17.29 7.75 33.95
N ALA A 385 16.72 8.40 32.96
CA ALA A 385 17.04 9.77 32.59
C ALA A 385 15.78 10.60 32.45
N SER A 386 15.86 11.86 32.81
CA SER A 386 14.80 12.85 32.77
C SER A 386 15.23 14.09 31.99
N PRO A 387 14.33 14.76 31.24
CA PRO A 387 12.92 14.43 31.01
C PRO A 387 12.70 13.38 29.92
N TYR A 388 11.57 12.68 29.95
CA TYR A 388 11.07 11.86 28.86
C TYR A 388 9.97 12.59 28.08
N THR A 389 9.95 12.40 26.79
CA THR A 389 8.82 12.78 25.96
C THR A 389 7.93 11.56 25.75
N VAL A 390 6.72 11.64 26.23
CA VAL A 390 5.64 10.68 25.96
C VAL A 390 4.96 11.13 24.67
N SER A 391 4.81 10.26 23.70
CA SER A 391 4.03 10.54 22.52
C SER A 391 2.81 9.63 22.45
N ALA A 392 1.68 10.19 22.06
CA ALA A 392 0.47 9.44 21.75
C ALA A 392 0.14 9.65 20.27
N ALA A 393 -0.09 8.56 19.56
CA ALA A 393 -0.47 8.58 18.16
C ALA A 393 -1.77 7.78 17.97
N VAL A 394 -2.63 8.28 17.12
CA VAL A 394 -3.88 7.64 16.75
C VAL A 394 -4.18 7.97 15.30
N SER A 395 -4.84 7.08 14.61
CA SER A 395 -5.49 7.41 13.34
C SER A 395 -6.99 7.28 13.51
N ASP A 396 -7.74 8.12 12.80
CA ASP A 396 -9.18 7.95 12.69
C ASP A 396 -9.53 6.74 11.82
N LYS A 397 -10.82 6.50 11.61
CA LYS A 397 -11.29 5.38 10.78
C LYS A 397 -10.93 5.54 9.30
N ALA A 398 -10.73 6.77 8.84
CA ALA A 398 -10.26 7.07 7.48
C ALA A 398 -8.74 6.86 7.32
N GLY A 399 -8.00 6.67 8.41
CA GLY A 399 -6.56 6.50 8.39
C GLY A 399 -5.76 7.79 8.54
N ASN A 400 -6.39 8.95 8.84
CA ASN A 400 -5.66 10.19 9.07
C ASN A 400 -4.93 10.13 10.42
N PRO A 401 -3.60 10.30 10.45
CA PRO A 401 -2.84 10.20 11.66
C PRO A 401 -2.86 11.51 12.45
N ALA A 402 -2.87 11.39 13.76
CA ALA A 402 -2.62 12.48 14.67
C ALA A 402 -1.65 12.05 15.77
N SER A 403 -0.89 12.99 16.29
CA SER A 403 -0.01 12.73 17.42
C SER A 403 0.05 13.92 18.35
N ALA A 404 0.28 13.63 19.63
CA ALA A 404 0.56 14.60 20.65
C ALA A 404 1.76 14.16 21.47
N THR A 405 2.44 15.11 22.07
CA THR A 405 3.56 14.84 22.96
C THR A 405 3.31 15.50 24.30
N HIS A 406 3.78 14.87 25.35
CA HIS A 406 3.71 15.37 26.71
C HIS A 406 5.04 15.07 27.43
N ASN A 407 5.53 15.97 28.22
CA ASN A 407 6.77 15.76 28.94
C ASN A 407 6.47 15.09 30.29
N LEU A 408 7.24 14.05 30.57
CA LEU A 408 7.26 13.36 31.84
C LEU A 408 8.64 13.53 32.46
N THR A 409 8.71 14.18 33.60
CA THR A 409 9.90 14.18 34.41
C THR A 409 9.96 12.88 35.19
N VAL A 410 11.07 12.21 35.16
CA VAL A 410 11.28 10.98 35.94
C VAL A 410 12.32 11.29 36.98
N ASP A 411 11.93 11.21 38.21
CA ASP A 411 12.82 11.29 39.36
C ASP A 411 12.53 10.13 40.31
N LEU A 412 13.27 9.05 40.14
CA LEU A 412 13.17 7.84 40.96
C LEU A 412 14.24 7.83 42.08
N ALA A 413 15.05 8.88 42.11
CA ALA A 413 16.16 8.93 43.02
C ALA A 413 15.68 9.55 44.35
N ALA A 414 15.59 8.75 45.37
CA ALA A 414 15.39 9.28 46.70
C ALA A 414 16.57 10.20 47.07
N PRO A 415 16.32 11.29 47.75
CA PRO A 415 17.38 12.14 48.30
C PRO A 415 18.39 11.31 49.08
N VAL A 416 19.66 11.53 48.80
CA VAL A 416 20.73 10.92 49.62
C VAL A 416 20.94 11.81 50.82
N VAL A 417 20.50 11.30 51.94
CA VAL A 417 20.60 11.99 53.23
C VAL A 417 21.84 11.53 53.97
N THR A 418 22.56 12.45 54.55
CA THR A 418 23.66 12.13 55.42
C THR A 418 23.41 12.74 56.78
N ILE A 419 23.89 12.09 57.80
CA ILE A 419 23.94 12.62 59.18
C ILE A 419 25.39 12.76 59.52
N ASN A 420 25.81 13.93 59.91
CA ASN A 420 27.19 14.17 60.34
C ASN A 420 27.44 13.54 61.69
N THR A 421 28.71 13.39 62.00
CA THR A 421 29.17 13.03 63.31
C THR A 421 28.51 13.85 64.41
N VAL A 422 27.96 13.19 65.39
CA VAL A 422 27.26 13.79 66.54
C VAL A 422 28.27 13.79 67.69
N ALA A 423 28.20 14.84 68.54
CA ALA A 423 29.07 15.02 69.69
C ALA A 423 30.58 15.06 69.37
N GLY A 424 30.95 15.03 68.03
CA GLY A 424 32.34 15.11 67.55
C GLY A 424 32.95 13.81 67.18
N ASP A 425 32.46 12.68 67.71
CA ASP A 425 33.02 11.35 67.52
C ASP A 425 32.00 10.20 67.46
N ASP A 426 30.69 10.56 67.38
CA ASP A 426 29.56 9.65 67.41
C ASP A 426 29.41 8.88 68.76
N ILE A 427 30.08 9.35 69.78
CA ILE A 427 29.89 8.86 71.11
C ILE A 427 29.34 9.98 71.97
N ILE A 428 28.22 9.74 72.61
CA ILE A 428 27.69 10.64 73.58
C ILE A 428 28.27 10.22 74.95
N ASN A 429 29.40 10.82 75.30
CA ASN A 429 30.07 10.57 76.56
C ASN A 429 29.29 11.19 77.76
N ALA A 430 29.76 10.97 79.00
CA ALA A 430 29.07 11.39 80.18
C ALA A 430 28.87 12.93 80.26
N THR A 431 29.79 13.71 79.70
CA THR A 431 29.69 15.15 79.63
C THR A 431 28.65 15.62 78.61
N GLU A 432 28.68 15.07 77.46
CA GLU A 432 27.80 15.37 76.33
C GLU A 432 26.37 14.92 76.58
N HIS A 433 26.19 13.78 77.25
CA HIS A 433 24.89 13.25 77.66
C HIS A 433 24.10 14.21 78.56
N ALA A 434 24.80 15.13 79.28
CA ALA A 434 24.19 16.13 80.11
C ALA A 434 23.96 17.46 79.41
N GLN A 435 24.30 17.59 78.10
CA GLN A 435 24.21 18.83 77.31
C GLN A 435 23.29 18.70 76.11
N ALA A 436 22.82 19.85 75.60
CA ALA A 436 22.13 19.89 74.30
C ALA A 436 23.13 19.53 73.20
N GLN A 437 22.68 18.70 72.28
CA GLN A 437 23.47 18.28 71.12
C GLN A 437 22.90 18.88 69.82
N ILE A 438 23.80 19.20 68.89
CA ILE A 438 23.42 19.60 67.54
C ILE A 438 23.57 18.38 66.66
N ILE A 439 22.46 17.96 66.06
CA ILE A 439 22.46 16.94 64.98
C ILE A 439 22.42 17.68 63.66
N SER A 440 23.34 17.40 62.78
CA SER A 440 23.40 18.03 61.45
C SER A 440 23.73 17.02 60.37
N GLY A 441 23.58 17.45 59.16
CA GLY A 441 23.90 16.61 57.98
C GLY A 441 23.68 17.37 56.72
N SER A 442 23.61 16.62 55.63
CA SER A 442 23.28 17.16 54.32
C SER A 442 22.34 16.22 53.58
N ALA A 443 21.69 16.76 52.58
CA ALA A 443 20.96 15.95 51.61
C ALA A 443 21.27 16.45 50.21
N THR A 444 21.52 15.53 49.33
CA THR A 444 21.61 15.78 47.89
C THR A 444 20.40 15.15 47.20
N GLY A 445 19.99 15.67 46.05
CA GLY A 445 18.75 15.24 45.41
C GLY A 445 17.47 15.90 45.93
N ALA A 446 17.61 16.83 46.90
CA ALA A 446 16.53 17.66 47.40
C ALA A 446 16.94 19.12 47.33
N THR A 447 15.97 20.05 47.42
CA THR A 447 16.20 21.48 47.25
C THR A 447 16.06 22.28 48.55
N THR A 448 16.58 23.50 48.55
CA THR A 448 16.41 24.45 49.67
C THR A 448 14.95 24.56 50.07
N GLY A 449 14.71 24.48 51.41
CA GLY A 449 13.37 24.57 51.96
C GLY A 449 12.65 23.24 52.12
N ASN A 450 13.13 22.15 51.51
CA ASN A 450 12.58 20.83 51.80
C ASN A 450 12.72 20.47 53.26
N THR A 451 11.67 19.88 53.81
CA THR A 451 11.63 19.53 55.24
C THR A 451 12.50 18.30 55.53
N VAL A 452 13.31 18.43 56.55
CA VAL A 452 14.08 17.31 57.13
C VAL A 452 13.44 16.92 58.45
N SER A 453 13.00 15.68 58.57
CA SER A 453 12.49 15.07 59.79
C SER A 453 13.59 14.27 60.45
N VAL A 454 13.97 14.65 61.65
CA VAL A 454 15.04 13.98 62.40
C VAL A 454 14.43 13.35 63.63
N THR A 455 14.60 12.03 63.77
CA THR A 455 14.09 11.28 64.93
C THR A 455 15.27 10.80 65.77
N ILE A 456 15.26 11.10 67.02
CA ILE A 456 16.21 10.56 68.01
C ILE A 456 15.42 10.01 69.24
N GLY A 457 15.67 8.76 69.57
CA GLY A 457 14.85 8.03 70.52
C GLY A 457 13.39 7.94 70.06
N THR A 458 12.46 8.51 70.85
CA THR A 458 11.04 8.52 70.48
C THR A 458 10.56 9.93 70.00
N THR A 459 11.48 10.88 69.90
CA THR A 459 11.14 12.29 69.59
C THR A 459 11.56 12.66 68.19
N THR A 460 10.64 13.22 67.41
CA THR A 460 10.88 13.73 66.05
C THR A 460 10.93 15.26 66.05
N TYR A 461 11.94 15.79 65.42
CA TYR A 461 12.16 17.20 65.17
C TYR A 461 12.09 17.52 63.71
N THR A 462 11.78 18.72 63.32
CA THR A 462 11.79 19.17 61.93
C THR A 462 12.64 20.41 61.74
N THR A 463 13.39 20.43 60.67
CA THR A 463 14.14 21.58 60.17
C THR A 463 14.00 21.63 58.63
N VAL A 464 14.72 22.53 57.97
CA VAL A 464 14.72 22.64 56.50
C VAL A 464 16.13 22.65 55.97
N LEU A 465 16.27 22.25 54.71
CA LEU A 465 17.55 22.34 53.98
C LEU A 465 17.88 23.82 53.69
N ASP A 466 19.14 24.18 53.89
CA ASP A 466 19.68 25.49 53.50
C ASP A 466 20.04 25.52 51.98
N ALA A 467 20.58 26.64 51.52
CA ALA A 467 20.97 26.81 50.11
C ALA A 467 22.12 25.89 49.64
N ASN A 468 22.82 25.27 50.55
CA ASN A 468 23.93 24.35 50.27
C ASN A 468 23.52 22.88 50.45
N GLY A 469 22.25 22.61 50.74
CA GLY A 469 21.73 21.28 51.01
C GLY A 469 22.08 20.76 52.42
N ASN A 470 22.51 21.63 53.35
CA ASN A 470 22.81 21.25 54.73
C ASN A 470 21.57 21.47 55.63
N TRP A 471 21.53 20.70 56.68
CA TRP A 471 20.52 20.86 57.73
C TRP A 471 21.17 20.71 59.09
N SER A 472 20.57 21.36 60.06
CA SER A 472 20.95 21.23 61.46
C SER A 472 19.76 21.43 62.38
N ILE A 473 19.78 20.77 63.54
CA ILE A 473 18.74 20.88 64.55
C ILE A 473 19.35 20.71 65.93
N GLY A 474 18.95 21.58 66.84
CA GLY A 474 19.32 21.46 68.22
C GLY A 474 18.40 20.52 68.98
N VAL A 475 18.94 19.49 69.58
CA VAL A 475 18.24 18.57 70.50
C VAL A 475 18.48 18.99 71.95
N PRO A 476 17.42 19.31 72.74
CA PRO A 476 17.59 19.77 74.15
C PRO A 476 18.26 18.71 75.03
N ALA A 477 19.02 19.19 76.01
CA ALA A 477 19.70 18.35 77.04
C ALA A 477 18.74 17.36 77.74
N SER A 478 17.49 17.74 77.93
CA SER A 478 16.49 16.86 78.55
C SER A 478 16.12 15.65 77.76
N VAL A 479 16.31 15.69 76.42
CA VAL A 479 16.08 14.55 75.52
C VAL A 479 17.34 13.69 75.45
N ILE A 480 18.50 14.31 75.36
CA ILE A 480 19.80 13.59 75.29
C ILE A 480 20.01 12.82 76.59
N SER A 481 19.74 13.41 77.76
CA SER A 481 19.87 12.73 79.07
C SER A 481 18.81 11.66 79.36
N ALA A 482 17.76 11.55 78.52
CA ALA A 482 16.77 10.49 78.57
C ALA A 482 17.16 9.25 77.66
N LEU A 483 18.19 9.35 76.85
CA LEU A 483 18.68 8.25 76.05
C LEU A 483 19.32 7.16 76.94
N ALA A 484 18.96 5.92 76.72
CA ALA A 484 19.55 4.82 77.47
C ALA A 484 20.96 4.55 76.97
N GLN A 485 21.82 3.99 77.85
CA GLN A 485 23.15 3.53 77.45
C GLN A 485 23.05 2.47 76.35
N GLY A 486 23.94 2.57 75.37
CA GLY A 486 23.95 1.73 74.19
C GLY A 486 23.71 2.53 72.90
N ASP A 487 23.53 1.83 71.79
CA ASP A 487 23.36 2.44 70.50
C ASP A 487 22.00 3.13 70.36
N VAL A 488 22.04 4.38 69.98
CA VAL A 488 20.85 5.20 69.65
C VAL A 488 20.88 5.49 68.17
N THR A 489 19.85 5.04 67.45
CA THR A 489 19.70 5.37 66.05
C THR A 489 19.05 6.73 65.89
N ILE A 490 19.75 7.59 65.18
CA ILE A 490 19.20 8.86 64.67
C ILE A 490 18.76 8.61 63.23
N THR A 491 17.52 8.93 62.92
CA THR A 491 17.03 8.78 61.57
C THR A 491 16.67 10.16 61.03
N ALA A 492 17.20 10.51 59.85
CA ALA A 492 16.85 11.73 59.17
C ALA A 492 16.19 11.34 57.85
N THR A 493 15.01 11.90 57.60
CA THR A 493 14.24 11.68 56.38
C THR A 493 14.04 12.99 55.65
N VAL A 494 14.34 13.04 54.40
CA VAL A 494 14.10 14.17 53.52
C VAL A 494 13.22 13.69 52.35
N THR A 495 12.19 14.46 52.05
CA THR A 495 11.37 14.23 50.87
C THR A 495 11.66 15.34 49.87
N ASP A 496 11.98 14.95 48.64
CA ASP A 496 12.25 15.91 47.56
C ASP A 496 10.95 16.49 46.97
N SER A 497 11.13 17.32 45.94
CA SER A 497 10.00 17.92 45.23
C SER A 497 9.20 16.94 44.37
N ALA A 498 9.77 15.78 44.05
CA ALA A 498 9.10 14.72 43.33
C ALA A 498 8.32 13.78 44.28
N GLY A 499 8.48 13.91 45.58
CA GLY A 499 7.84 13.03 46.54
C GLY A 499 8.67 11.83 46.97
N ASN A 500 9.91 11.64 46.43
CA ASN A 500 10.78 10.58 46.90
C ASN A 500 11.33 10.91 48.26
N SER A 501 11.29 9.94 49.13
CA SER A 501 11.82 10.07 50.47
C SER A 501 13.13 9.31 50.65
N GLY A 502 14.15 10.02 50.98
CA GLY A 502 15.44 9.44 51.37
C GLY A 502 15.58 9.44 52.89
N THR A 503 16.08 8.36 53.41
CA THR A 503 16.29 8.20 54.84
C THR A 503 17.75 7.78 55.10
N ALA A 504 18.36 8.46 56.00
CA ALA A 504 19.64 8.05 56.58
C ALA A 504 19.44 7.67 58.06
N SER A 505 20.10 6.64 58.47
CA SER A 505 20.20 6.28 59.86
C SER A 505 21.64 6.41 60.28
N HIS A 506 21.84 7.02 61.43
CA HIS A 506 23.15 7.21 62.03
C HIS A 506 23.07 6.71 63.45
N THR A 507 23.97 5.83 63.79
CA THR A 507 23.99 5.28 65.15
C THR A 507 25.01 6.06 65.98
N VAL A 508 24.61 6.58 67.11
CA VAL A 508 25.49 7.13 68.13
C VAL A 508 25.45 6.22 69.33
N THR A 509 26.58 6.03 69.92
CA THR A 509 26.67 5.17 71.09
C THR A 509 26.62 6.03 72.36
N VAL A 510 25.61 5.81 73.18
CA VAL A 510 25.56 6.42 74.56
C VAL A 510 26.37 5.51 75.47
N ALA A 511 27.65 5.58 75.34
CA ALA A 511 28.62 4.86 76.14
C ALA A 511 29.92 5.66 76.14
N LEU A 512 30.64 5.67 77.24
CA LEU A 512 31.83 6.49 77.36
C LEU A 512 33.03 5.79 76.65
N GLY A 513 33.44 6.41 75.61
CA GLY A 513 34.67 6.00 74.98
C GLY A 513 34.60 4.80 74.06
N ALA A 514 33.38 4.29 73.74
CA ALA A 514 33.27 3.17 72.84
C ALA A 514 34.02 3.40 71.51
N PRO A 515 34.89 2.49 71.08
CA PRO A 515 35.63 2.65 69.83
C PRO A 515 34.72 2.75 68.62
N VAL A 516 35.03 3.70 67.75
CA VAL A 516 34.38 3.84 66.44
C VAL A 516 35.43 3.51 65.36
N LEU A 517 35.09 2.58 64.52
CA LEU A 517 35.96 2.08 63.42
C LEU A 517 35.34 2.27 62.08
N ALA A 518 36.12 2.51 61.06
CA ALA A 518 35.71 2.47 59.65
C ALA A 518 36.69 1.68 58.79
N ILE A 519 36.20 1.08 57.75
CA ILE A 519 37.01 0.38 56.71
C ILE A 519 36.77 1.11 55.39
N ASN A 520 37.82 1.59 54.77
CA ASN A 520 37.76 2.26 53.47
C ASN A 520 37.51 1.25 52.35
N THR A 521 37.22 1.75 51.17
CA THR A 521 37.14 0.97 49.93
C THR A 521 38.36 0.10 49.79
N ILE A 522 38.18 -1.19 49.55
CA ILE A 522 39.22 -2.23 49.41
C ILE A 522 39.49 -2.45 47.92
N ALA A 523 40.76 -2.68 47.52
CA ALA A 523 41.14 -2.95 46.13
C ALA A 523 40.68 -1.85 45.14
N VAL A 524 40.53 -0.58 45.65
CA VAL A 524 40.11 0.60 44.88
C VAL A 524 38.63 0.62 44.55
N ASP A 525 37.99 -0.50 44.25
CA ASP A 525 36.63 -0.62 43.74
C ASP A 525 35.79 -1.71 44.44
N ASP A 526 36.29 -2.29 45.54
CA ASP A 526 35.69 -3.40 46.28
C ASP A 526 35.60 -4.71 45.49
N ILE A 527 36.40 -4.85 44.41
CA ILE A 527 36.50 -6.07 43.61
C ILE A 527 37.95 -6.50 43.50
N ILE A 528 38.29 -7.67 43.99
CA ILE A 528 39.60 -8.30 43.78
C ILE A 528 39.53 -9.08 42.44
N ASN A 529 40.07 -8.51 41.41
CA ASN A 529 40.18 -9.16 40.10
C ASN A 529 41.34 -10.16 40.01
N ALA A 530 41.51 -10.80 38.87
CA ALA A 530 42.54 -11.85 38.67
C ALA A 530 43.98 -11.35 38.90
N THR A 531 44.27 -10.08 38.60
CA THR A 531 45.59 -9.46 38.81
C THR A 531 45.81 -9.14 40.26
N GLU A 532 44.86 -8.55 40.94
CA GLU A 532 44.93 -8.14 42.32
C GLU A 532 44.99 -9.33 43.30
N LYS A 533 44.32 -10.43 42.92
CA LYS A 533 44.36 -11.68 43.72
C LYS A 533 45.78 -12.24 43.91
N GLY A 534 46.71 -11.88 43.04
CA GLY A 534 48.11 -12.26 43.14
C GLY A 534 49.01 -11.30 43.94
N ALA A 535 48.48 -10.21 44.47
CA ALA A 535 49.22 -9.16 45.14
C ALA A 535 48.84 -9.02 46.62
N ASP A 536 49.70 -8.32 47.39
CA ASP A 536 49.38 -7.93 48.75
C ASP A 536 48.17 -6.95 48.76
N LEU A 537 47.19 -7.20 49.63
CA LEU A 537 46.00 -6.36 49.76
C LEU A 537 46.11 -5.46 51.01
N ALA A 538 46.10 -4.16 50.78
CA ALA A 538 46.01 -3.19 51.89
C ALA A 538 44.56 -2.97 52.29
N ILE A 539 44.26 -3.16 53.58
CA ILE A 539 42.98 -2.80 54.17
C ILE A 539 43.24 -1.66 55.15
N SER A 540 42.55 -0.54 54.98
CA SER A 540 42.74 0.65 55.80
C SER A 540 41.44 1.18 56.33
N GLY A 541 41.52 2.06 57.31
CA GLY A 541 40.34 2.69 57.86
C GLY A 541 40.71 3.77 58.90
N SER A 542 39.71 4.16 59.67
CA SER A 542 39.87 5.14 60.75
C SER A 542 39.26 4.64 62.08
N SER A 543 39.69 5.19 63.16
CA SER A 543 39.16 4.95 64.53
C SER A 543 39.17 6.27 65.31
N ASN A 544 38.21 6.45 66.20
CA ASN A 544 38.16 7.59 67.14
C ASN A 544 39.00 7.35 68.40
N GLN A 545 39.65 6.20 68.48
CA GLN A 545 40.44 5.83 69.64
C GLN A 545 41.83 6.48 69.60
N PRO A 546 42.47 6.70 70.77
CA PRO A 546 43.82 7.22 70.82
C PRO A 546 44.84 6.38 70.00
N ALA A 547 45.88 7.07 69.54
CA ALA A 547 47.02 6.40 68.88
C ALA A 547 47.56 5.24 69.73
N GLY A 548 47.76 4.10 69.04
CA GLY A 548 48.27 2.88 69.74
C GLY A 548 47.16 1.94 70.19
N THR A 549 45.89 2.34 70.18
CA THR A 549 44.79 1.38 70.44
C THR A 549 44.86 0.24 69.42
N GLN A 550 44.85 -0.99 69.91
CA GLN A 550 44.88 -2.15 69.06
C GLN A 550 43.61 -2.36 68.27
N ILE A 551 43.78 -2.54 67.03
CA ILE A 551 42.69 -2.85 66.09
C ILE A 551 42.93 -4.23 65.51
N THR A 552 41.92 -5.09 65.57
CA THR A 552 41.95 -6.42 65.00
C THR A 552 41.08 -6.38 63.73
N VAL A 553 41.69 -6.66 62.55
CA VAL A 553 41.01 -6.78 61.27
C VAL A 553 40.87 -8.25 60.94
N THR A 554 39.65 -8.69 60.65
CA THR A 554 39.38 -10.08 60.28
C THR A 554 38.91 -10.14 58.82
N LEU A 555 39.57 -10.98 58.00
CA LEU A 555 39.17 -11.32 56.63
C LEU A 555 39.19 -12.86 56.50
N ASN A 556 38.07 -13.42 56.07
CA ASN A 556 37.90 -14.87 55.88
C ASN A 556 38.35 -15.68 57.13
N GLY A 557 37.95 -15.21 58.34
CA GLY A 557 38.26 -15.87 59.61
C GLY A 557 39.71 -15.76 60.06
N GLN A 558 40.55 -14.97 59.38
CA GLN A 558 41.93 -14.70 59.78
C GLN A 558 42.07 -13.30 60.39
N ASN A 559 42.71 -13.16 61.54
CA ASN A 559 42.90 -11.90 62.22
C ASN A 559 44.30 -11.32 61.89
N TYR A 560 44.25 -10.01 61.61
CA TYR A 560 45.42 -9.16 61.38
C TYR A 560 45.31 -7.98 62.37
N THR A 561 46.39 -7.68 63.03
CA THR A 561 46.43 -6.64 64.05
C THR A 561 47.27 -5.44 63.62
N THR A 562 46.81 -4.28 63.95
CA THR A 562 47.49 -3.01 63.74
C THR A 562 47.13 -2.09 64.90
N THR A 563 47.62 -0.87 64.86
CA THR A 563 47.27 0.17 65.85
C THR A 563 46.80 1.44 65.11
N ALA A 564 45.92 2.20 65.77
CA ALA A 564 45.52 3.55 65.30
C ALA A 564 46.77 4.49 65.38
N ASP A 565 46.94 5.37 64.39
CA ASP A 565 47.92 6.44 64.37
C ASP A 565 47.36 7.68 65.11
N ALA A 566 48.17 8.79 65.15
CA ALA A 566 47.78 10.00 65.80
C ALA A 566 46.59 10.76 65.21
N SER A 567 46.19 10.41 63.97
CA SER A 567 45.07 10.95 63.26
C SER A 567 43.84 10.02 63.27
N GLY A 568 43.95 8.87 63.98
CA GLY A 568 42.95 7.83 64.06
C GLY A 568 42.95 6.87 62.85
N ASN A 569 43.85 6.99 61.89
CA ASN A 569 43.94 6.09 60.73
C ASN A 569 44.67 4.80 61.12
N TRP A 570 44.32 3.72 60.47
CA TRP A 570 44.98 2.43 60.63
C TRP A 570 45.07 1.73 59.28
N SER A 571 46.06 0.87 59.14
CA SER A 571 46.22 0.06 57.95
C SER A 571 46.83 -1.27 58.32
N VAL A 572 46.41 -2.32 57.64
CA VAL A 572 46.99 -3.66 57.74
C VAL A 572 47.20 -4.23 56.34
N THR A 573 48.24 -4.96 56.15
CA THR A 573 48.54 -5.64 54.90
C THR A 573 48.18 -7.12 55.03
N VAL A 574 47.29 -7.56 54.14
CA VAL A 574 46.97 -8.99 53.95
C VAL A 574 47.96 -9.54 52.92
N PRO A 575 48.86 -10.54 53.28
CA PRO A 575 49.82 -11.03 52.33
C PRO A 575 49.21 -11.71 51.11
N ALA A 576 49.84 -11.60 49.95
CA ALA A 576 49.41 -12.20 48.67
C ALA A 576 49.05 -13.68 48.78
N SER A 577 49.75 -14.44 49.61
CA SER A 577 49.44 -15.85 49.87
C SER A 577 48.07 -16.10 50.51
N ARG A 578 47.53 -15.09 51.22
CA ARG A 578 46.20 -15.15 51.84
C ARG A 578 45.16 -14.65 50.90
N VAL A 579 45.48 -13.62 50.11
CA VAL A 579 44.57 -13.08 49.08
C VAL A 579 44.31 -14.14 47.99
N SER A 580 45.37 -14.82 47.55
CA SER A 580 45.23 -15.89 46.53
C SER A 580 44.40 -17.09 47.00
N ALA A 581 44.33 -17.33 48.33
CA ALA A 581 43.48 -18.38 48.90
C ALA A 581 42.02 -18.07 49.02
N LEU A 582 41.57 -16.81 48.71
CA LEU A 582 40.16 -16.44 48.70
C LEU A 582 39.47 -17.07 47.48
N GLY A 583 38.32 -17.68 47.71
CA GLY A 583 37.47 -18.20 46.61
C GLY A 583 36.67 -17.08 45.91
N GLU A 584 35.98 -17.42 44.83
CA GLU A 584 35.03 -16.52 44.15
C GLU A 584 33.82 -16.31 45.06
N ALA A 585 33.80 -15.22 45.78
CA ALA A 585 32.72 -14.89 46.72
C ALA A 585 32.81 -13.41 47.15
N THR A 586 31.78 -12.91 47.79
CA THR A 586 31.82 -11.68 48.56
C THR A 586 32.25 -12.01 50.00
N TYR A 587 33.25 -11.33 50.47
CA TYR A 587 33.79 -11.46 51.82
C TYR A 587 33.46 -10.21 52.63
N THR A 588 33.01 -10.43 53.88
CA THR A 588 32.87 -9.32 54.85
C THR A 588 34.18 -9.20 55.62
N VAL A 589 34.77 -8.04 55.56
CA VAL A 589 35.93 -7.65 56.40
C VAL A 589 35.40 -7.01 57.65
N THR A 590 35.92 -7.37 58.81
CA THR A 590 35.58 -6.74 60.07
C THR A 590 36.83 -6.19 60.76
N ALA A 591 36.74 -4.99 61.33
CA ALA A 591 37.74 -4.41 62.19
C ALA A 591 37.13 -4.14 63.59
N ALA A 592 37.79 -4.50 64.63
CA ALA A 592 37.32 -4.34 66.02
C ALA A 592 38.40 -3.74 66.92
N ALA A 593 37.98 -2.93 67.81
CA ALA A 593 38.82 -2.39 68.89
C ALA A 593 38.03 -2.41 70.22
N THR A 594 38.76 -2.46 71.29
CA THR A 594 38.22 -2.31 72.64
C THR A 594 38.98 -1.19 73.31
N ASP A 595 38.26 -0.26 73.93
CA ASP A 595 38.85 0.86 74.66
C ASP A 595 39.32 0.47 76.07
N SER A 596 39.82 1.47 76.80
CA SER A 596 40.30 1.27 78.18
C SER A 596 39.16 0.93 79.15
N ASP A 597 37.90 1.23 78.78
CA ASP A 597 36.74 1.02 79.66
C ASP A 597 36.04 -0.30 79.34
N GLY A 598 36.58 -1.08 78.35
CA GLY A 598 36.04 -2.34 77.93
C GLY A 598 34.91 -2.25 76.90
N ASN A 599 34.56 -1.05 76.39
CA ASN A 599 33.61 -0.88 75.32
C ASN A 599 34.25 -1.37 74.00
N SER A 600 33.55 -2.18 73.35
CA SER A 600 34.03 -2.71 72.08
C SER A 600 33.29 -2.08 70.89
N GLY A 601 34.07 -1.69 69.88
CA GLY A 601 33.54 -1.19 68.61
C GLY A 601 34.01 -2.07 67.44
N SER A 602 33.23 -2.16 66.43
CA SER A 602 33.59 -2.92 65.20
C SER A 602 33.02 -2.29 63.92
N ALA A 603 33.73 -2.55 62.82
CA ALA A 603 33.31 -2.18 61.48
C ALA A 603 33.38 -3.40 60.51
N SER A 604 32.58 -3.40 59.51
CA SER A 604 32.62 -4.39 58.41
C SER A 604 32.46 -3.74 57.05
N HIS A 605 33.10 -4.29 56.05
CA HIS A 605 33.08 -3.86 54.66
C HIS A 605 33.10 -5.06 53.72
N ASN A 606 32.39 -5.01 52.61
CA ASN A 606 32.35 -6.14 51.70
C ASN A 606 33.34 -5.96 50.54
N VAL A 607 34.06 -7.00 50.19
CA VAL A 607 34.90 -7.08 49.02
C VAL A 607 34.54 -8.31 48.23
N GLN A 608 34.41 -8.18 46.94
CA GLN A 608 34.07 -9.30 46.05
C GLN A 608 35.35 -9.81 45.37
N VAL A 609 35.50 -11.11 45.31
CA VAL A 609 36.54 -11.77 44.48
C VAL A 609 35.87 -12.17 43.19
N ASN A 610 36.38 -11.63 42.08
CA ASN A 610 35.88 -11.94 40.74
C ASN A 610 37.06 -12.04 39.78
N THR A 611 37.52 -13.25 39.56
CA THR A 611 38.70 -13.55 38.72
C THR A 611 38.32 -14.27 37.43
N ALA A 612 37.02 -14.36 37.17
CA ALA A 612 36.52 -15.04 35.97
C ALA A 612 37.01 -14.35 34.70
N LEU A 613 37.85 -15.05 33.99
CA LEU A 613 38.33 -14.57 32.69
C LEU A 613 37.23 -14.70 31.63
N PRO A 614 37.05 -13.70 30.84
CA PRO A 614 36.22 -13.89 29.67
C PRO A 614 36.85 -14.92 28.72
N GLY A 615 36.04 -15.73 28.09
CA GLY A 615 36.47 -16.63 27.05
C GLY A 615 36.42 -15.99 25.69
N VAL A 616 37.41 -16.23 24.87
CA VAL A 616 37.42 -15.82 23.46
C VAL A 616 37.68 -17.03 22.60
N THR A 617 36.86 -17.26 21.63
CA THR A 617 37.05 -18.29 20.62
C THR A 617 37.24 -17.68 19.26
N ILE A 618 37.98 -18.31 18.42
CA ILE A 618 38.19 -17.91 17.02
C ILE A 618 37.66 -19.03 16.14
N ASN A 619 36.76 -18.69 15.25
CA ASN A 619 36.19 -19.63 14.29
C ASN A 619 37.22 -20.03 13.22
N VAL A 620 36.90 -21.05 12.47
CA VAL A 620 37.64 -21.45 11.28
C VAL A 620 37.76 -20.27 10.33
N VAL A 621 38.97 -19.98 9.89
CA VAL A 621 39.27 -18.92 8.92
C VAL A 621 39.37 -19.53 7.52
N ALA A 622 38.90 -18.84 6.51
CA ALA A 622 38.93 -19.27 5.12
C ALA A 622 38.37 -20.70 4.89
N THR A 623 37.41 -21.12 5.74
CA THR A 623 36.72 -22.42 5.78
C THR A 623 37.53 -23.64 6.30
N ASP A 624 38.85 -23.62 6.26
CA ASP A 624 39.71 -24.75 6.62
C ASP A 624 41.01 -24.37 7.35
N ASP A 625 41.14 -23.11 7.78
CA ASP A 625 42.33 -22.52 8.39
C ASP A 625 43.55 -22.45 7.47
N ILE A 626 43.35 -22.61 6.17
CA ILE A 626 44.39 -22.46 5.16
C ILE A 626 43.96 -21.31 4.23
N ILE A 627 44.74 -20.24 4.24
CA ILE A 627 44.50 -19.12 3.36
C ILE A 627 45.32 -19.36 2.07
N ASN A 628 44.65 -19.85 1.04
CA ASN A 628 45.25 -20.10 -0.26
C ASN A 628 45.45 -18.81 -1.08
N ALA A 629 46.07 -18.93 -2.25
CA ALA A 629 46.37 -17.78 -3.11
C ALA A 629 45.17 -16.91 -3.50
N ALA A 630 43.99 -17.55 -3.70
CA ALA A 630 42.77 -16.82 -4.06
C ALA A 630 42.17 -16.09 -2.86
N GLU A 631 42.20 -16.73 -1.71
CA GLU A 631 41.73 -16.20 -0.43
C GLU A 631 42.62 -15.09 0.12
N ALA A 632 43.96 -15.21 -0.06
CA ALA A 632 44.87 -14.14 0.27
C ALA A 632 44.72 -12.90 -0.62
N GLY A 633 44.04 -13.03 -1.78
CA GLY A 633 43.73 -11.95 -2.68
C GLY A 633 42.48 -11.14 -2.32
N VAL A 634 41.74 -11.54 -1.33
CA VAL A 634 40.53 -10.87 -0.83
C VAL A 634 40.61 -10.71 0.68
N ASP A 635 39.85 -9.75 1.20
CA ASP A 635 39.77 -9.56 2.64
C ASP A 635 39.22 -10.83 3.32
N GLN A 636 39.85 -11.25 4.42
CA GLN A 636 39.41 -12.40 5.20
C GLN A 636 38.76 -11.93 6.49
N THR A 637 37.56 -12.43 6.76
CA THR A 637 36.89 -12.17 8.03
C THR A 637 37.36 -13.16 9.10
N ILE A 638 38.00 -12.66 10.15
CA ILE A 638 38.22 -13.39 11.36
C ILE A 638 37.08 -13.15 12.32
N SER A 639 36.46 -14.19 12.80
CA SER A 639 35.31 -14.09 13.68
C SER A 639 35.38 -15.06 14.85
N GLY A 640 34.49 -14.86 15.81
CA GLY A 640 34.42 -15.75 16.95
C GLY A 640 33.30 -15.39 17.93
N GLN A 641 33.39 -15.99 19.09
CA GLN A 641 32.47 -15.76 20.21
C GLN A 641 33.25 -15.36 21.45
N VAL A 642 32.59 -14.59 22.30
CA VAL A 642 33.08 -14.31 23.64
C VAL A 642 32.12 -14.84 24.69
N THR A 643 32.62 -15.13 25.88
CA THR A 643 31.82 -15.44 27.07
C THR A 643 32.34 -14.60 28.22
N GLY A 644 31.48 -14.17 29.14
CA GLY A 644 31.92 -13.37 30.28
C GLY A 644 32.36 -11.94 29.94
N ALA A 645 32.06 -11.47 28.74
CA ALA A 645 32.19 -10.10 28.27
C ALA A 645 30.81 -9.63 27.79
N THR A 646 30.65 -8.36 27.50
CA THR A 646 29.37 -7.74 27.15
C THR A 646 29.35 -7.19 25.72
N ALA A 647 28.15 -7.02 25.17
CA ALA A 647 28.01 -6.33 23.90
C ALA A 647 28.59 -4.91 23.98
N GLY A 648 29.39 -4.52 23.00
CA GLY A 648 30.12 -3.26 22.99
C GLY A 648 31.56 -3.36 23.45
N ASP A 649 31.96 -4.43 24.16
CA ASP A 649 33.37 -4.66 24.53
C ASP A 649 34.21 -4.86 23.26
N THR A 650 35.48 -4.52 23.38
CA THR A 650 36.42 -4.61 22.26
C THR A 650 37.24 -5.90 22.34
N VAL A 651 37.16 -6.69 21.28
CA VAL A 651 38.09 -7.79 21.04
C VAL A 651 39.28 -7.27 20.23
N THR A 652 40.45 -7.44 20.76
CA THR A 652 41.72 -7.14 20.07
C THR A 652 42.26 -8.41 19.44
N VAL A 653 42.43 -8.40 18.14
CA VAL A 653 42.90 -9.53 17.33
C VAL A 653 44.30 -9.20 16.81
N THR A 654 45.25 -10.07 17.00
CA THR A 654 46.59 -9.91 16.48
C THR A 654 46.92 -11.04 15.49
N LEU A 655 47.36 -10.65 14.31
CA LEU A 655 47.80 -11.57 13.27
C LEU A 655 49.09 -11.00 12.62
N GLY A 656 50.17 -11.80 12.66
CA GLY A 656 51.42 -11.40 12.04
C GLY A 656 52.03 -10.10 12.59
N GLY A 657 51.73 -9.75 13.84
CA GLY A 657 52.19 -8.53 14.52
C GLY A 657 51.30 -7.30 14.28
N ALA A 658 50.32 -7.37 13.37
CA ALA A 658 49.34 -6.34 13.19
C ALA A 658 48.13 -6.56 14.13
N THR A 659 47.56 -5.48 14.62
CA THR A 659 46.44 -5.49 15.55
C THR A 659 45.19 -4.97 14.89
N TYR A 660 44.08 -5.70 15.04
CA TYR A 660 42.77 -5.40 14.56
C TYR A 660 41.82 -5.37 15.75
N THR A 661 40.75 -4.59 15.66
CA THR A 661 39.76 -4.51 16.72
C THR A 661 38.38 -4.86 16.21
N ALA A 662 37.63 -5.62 16.98
CA ALA A 662 36.26 -5.96 16.73
C ALA A 662 35.39 -5.57 17.92
N THR A 663 34.14 -5.23 17.71
CA THR A 663 33.18 -4.97 18.77
C THR A 663 32.34 -6.20 19.02
N VAL A 664 32.18 -6.59 20.27
CA VAL A 664 31.29 -7.66 20.70
C VAL A 664 29.85 -7.28 20.38
N GLN A 665 29.15 -8.10 19.64
CA GLN A 665 27.75 -7.90 19.25
C GLN A 665 26.78 -8.34 20.36
N ALA A 666 25.48 -8.01 20.22
CA ALA A 666 24.45 -8.37 21.20
C ALA A 666 24.30 -9.90 21.42
N ASN A 667 24.69 -10.72 20.44
CA ASN A 667 24.72 -12.18 20.52
C ASN A 667 26.07 -12.73 20.99
N LEU A 668 26.93 -11.86 21.49
CA LEU A 668 28.29 -12.16 21.96
C LEU A 668 29.25 -12.67 20.86
N SER A 669 28.91 -12.51 19.61
CA SER A 669 29.84 -12.73 18.49
C SER A 669 30.71 -11.51 18.25
N TRP A 670 31.80 -11.73 17.57
CA TRP A 670 32.68 -10.67 17.07
C TRP A 670 33.26 -11.05 15.71
N SER A 671 33.55 -10.06 14.91
CA SER A 671 34.22 -10.24 13.64
C SER A 671 35.03 -9.02 13.24
N VAL A 672 36.12 -9.25 12.54
CA VAL A 672 36.96 -8.20 11.96
C VAL A 672 37.48 -8.66 10.62
N ASP A 673 37.56 -7.76 9.67
CA ASP A 673 38.12 -8.05 8.36
C ASP A 673 39.60 -7.70 8.35
N VAL A 674 40.38 -8.65 7.89
CA VAL A 674 41.82 -8.48 7.64
C VAL A 674 41.99 -8.22 6.15
N PRO A 675 42.48 -7.03 5.76
CA PRO A 675 42.62 -6.68 4.36
C PRO A 675 43.57 -7.64 3.60
N ALA A 676 43.21 -7.93 2.35
CA ALA A 676 44.02 -8.76 1.47
C ALA A 676 45.49 -8.31 1.40
N ALA A 677 45.73 -6.99 1.38
CA ALA A 677 47.08 -6.44 1.38
C ALA A 677 47.90 -6.81 2.65
N ALA A 678 47.24 -6.92 3.80
CA ALA A 678 47.87 -7.34 5.05
C ALA A 678 48.21 -8.85 5.02
N LEU A 679 47.30 -9.67 4.51
CA LEU A 679 47.51 -11.11 4.37
C LEU A 679 48.66 -11.42 3.41
N GLN A 680 48.71 -10.75 2.28
CA GLN A 680 49.81 -10.89 1.30
C GLN A 680 51.15 -10.46 1.84
N ALA A 681 51.20 -9.49 2.76
CA ALA A 681 52.43 -9.03 3.41
C ALA A 681 53.01 -10.03 4.42
N LEU A 682 52.20 -10.95 4.93
CA LEU A 682 52.63 -11.94 5.94
C LEU A 682 53.47 -13.09 5.33
N GLY A 683 53.30 -13.32 4.03
CA GLY A 683 53.99 -14.43 3.36
C GLY A 683 53.42 -15.80 3.75
N ASN A 684 53.95 -16.84 3.09
CA ASN A 684 53.52 -18.23 3.36
C ASN A 684 54.10 -18.76 4.66
N GLY A 685 53.33 -19.53 5.39
CA GLY A 685 53.76 -20.19 6.62
C GLY A 685 52.63 -20.33 7.64
N GLU A 686 52.94 -21.00 8.70
CA GLU A 686 52.06 -21.13 9.87
C GLU A 686 52.07 -19.84 10.70
N LEU A 687 50.91 -19.39 11.08
CA LEU A 687 50.72 -18.18 11.90
C LEU A 687 49.69 -18.45 12.98
N THR A 688 49.88 -17.80 14.10
CA THR A 688 48.90 -17.85 15.18
C THR A 688 48.08 -16.55 15.19
N ILE A 689 46.78 -16.66 15.10
CA ILE A 689 45.86 -15.59 15.43
C ILE A 689 45.68 -15.58 16.94
N SER A 690 45.87 -14.44 17.56
CA SER A 690 45.56 -14.25 18.98
C SER A 690 44.42 -13.25 19.11
N ALA A 691 43.44 -13.55 19.93
CA ALA A 691 42.37 -12.64 20.27
C ALA A 691 42.24 -12.46 21.77
N SER A 692 42.01 -11.25 22.23
CA SER A 692 41.84 -10.94 23.65
C SER A 692 40.66 -10.00 23.87
N VAL A 693 39.98 -10.19 24.99
CA VAL A 693 38.92 -9.27 25.47
C VAL A 693 39.07 -9.04 26.96
N THR A 694 38.84 -7.80 27.37
CA THR A 694 38.85 -7.44 28.81
C THR A 694 37.40 -7.13 29.21
N ASN A 695 36.93 -7.77 30.28
CA ASN A 695 35.59 -7.50 30.81
C ASN A 695 35.58 -6.28 31.74
N SER A 696 34.37 -5.87 32.19
CA SER A 696 34.16 -4.67 33.02
C SER A 696 34.87 -4.70 34.38
N VAL A 697 35.29 -5.86 34.87
CA VAL A 697 36.07 -6.00 36.13
C VAL A 697 37.59 -6.10 35.90
N GLY A 698 38.03 -5.85 34.68
CA GLY A 698 39.46 -5.83 34.36
C GLY A 698 40.11 -7.20 34.07
N ASN A 699 39.35 -8.29 34.05
CA ASN A 699 39.89 -9.60 33.71
C ASN A 699 40.00 -9.75 32.20
N THR A 700 41.17 -10.15 31.71
CA THR A 700 41.44 -10.35 30.29
C THR A 700 41.50 -11.83 29.94
N GLY A 701 40.71 -12.23 28.98
CA GLY A 701 40.75 -13.56 28.41
C GLY A 701 41.35 -13.56 27.02
N ASN A 702 41.99 -14.67 26.67
CA ASN A 702 42.68 -14.82 25.40
C ASN A 702 42.22 -16.10 24.69
N GLY A 703 42.26 -16.07 23.41
CA GLY A 703 42.07 -17.23 22.55
C GLY A 703 43.07 -17.21 21.41
N THR A 704 43.46 -18.37 20.95
CA THR A 704 44.38 -18.47 19.82
C THR A 704 43.86 -19.47 18.80
N ARG A 705 44.25 -19.28 17.56
CA ARG A 705 43.99 -20.21 16.47
C ARG A 705 45.16 -20.22 15.50
N GLU A 706 45.58 -21.39 15.13
CA GLU A 706 46.60 -21.55 14.12
C GLU A 706 46.00 -21.57 12.74
N ILE A 707 46.61 -20.88 11.84
CA ILE A 707 46.26 -20.83 10.41
C ILE A 707 47.53 -21.01 9.59
N THR A 708 47.37 -21.42 8.37
CA THR A 708 48.46 -21.50 7.41
C THR A 708 48.16 -20.56 6.23
N ILE A 709 49.11 -19.73 5.88
CA ILE A 709 49.03 -19.02 4.59
C ILE A 709 49.86 -19.87 3.59
N ASP A 710 49.16 -20.38 2.59
CA ASP A 710 49.77 -21.04 1.45
C ASP A 710 49.28 -20.44 0.15
N ALA A 711 49.81 -19.26 -0.11
CA ALA A 711 49.50 -18.48 -1.33
C ALA A 711 50.33 -18.96 -2.54
N ASN A 712 50.96 -20.10 -2.42
CA ASN A 712 51.67 -20.67 -3.55
C ASN A 712 50.65 -21.15 -4.60
N LEU A 713 50.73 -20.59 -5.76
CA LEU A 713 50.04 -21.16 -6.90
C LEU A 713 50.67 -22.54 -7.23
N PRO A 714 49.86 -23.59 -7.36
CA PRO A 714 50.42 -24.87 -7.77
C PRO A 714 51.17 -24.70 -9.09
N GLY A 715 52.45 -24.93 -8.98
CA GLY A 715 53.31 -24.92 -10.16
C GLY A 715 52.93 -26.07 -11.10
N LEU A 716 52.23 -25.74 -12.16
CA LEU A 716 52.06 -26.66 -13.25
C LEU A 716 53.42 -26.91 -13.90
N ARG A 717 54.05 -27.98 -13.53
CA ARG A 717 55.21 -28.49 -14.23
C ARG A 717 54.68 -29.40 -15.37
N VAL A 718 54.81 -28.92 -16.54
CA VAL A 718 54.68 -29.82 -17.69
C VAL A 718 56.04 -30.51 -17.82
N ASP A 719 56.13 -31.74 -17.37
CA ASP A 719 57.27 -32.56 -17.70
C ASP A 719 57.21 -32.88 -19.21
N THR A 720 58.23 -32.46 -19.90
CA THR A 720 58.41 -32.87 -21.30
C THR A 720 58.45 -34.38 -21.35
N VAL A 721 57.46 -34.94 -22.02
CA VAL A 721 57.53 -36.37 -22.39
C VAL A 721 58.74 -36.52 -23.31
N ALA A 722 59.77 -37.21 -22.78
CA ALA A 722 60.87 -37.63 -23.64
C ALA A 722 60.30 -38.53 -24.76
N GLY A 723 60.41 -38.07 -25.99
CA GLY A 723 60.08 -38.90 -27.13
C GLY A 723 60.99 -40.10 -27.15
N ASP A 724 60.39 -41.25 -27.17
CA ASP A 724 61.06 -42.52 -27.40
C ASP A 724 61.35 -42.60 -28.87
N ASP A 725 62.61 -42.49 -29.24
CA ASP A 725 63.11 -42.88 -30.53
C ASP A 725 63.28 -44.42 -30.57
N VAL A 726 62.39 -45.08 -31.24
CA VAL A 726 62.74 -46.20 -32.17
C VAL A 726 61.62 -46.40 -33.17
#